data_3d397a700bdf1db30765fc0a21acf9b4
#
_entry.id   3d397a700bdf1db30765fc0a21acf9b4
#
_cell.length_a   1.000
_cell.length_b   1.000
_cell.length_c   1.000
_cell.angle_alpha   90.00
_cell.angle_beta   90.00
_cell.angle_gamma   90.00
#
_symmetry.space_group_name_H-M   'P 1'
#
loop_
_entity.id
_entity.type
_entity.pdbx_description
1 polymer ?
#
loop_
_entity_poly.entity_id
_entity_poly.type
_entity_poly.pdbx_seq_one_letter_code
_entity_poly.pdbx_strand_id
1 'polypeptide(L)'
;MSMTERVRKLRQASLDAEETLSSERAELLTAFYWQEPGPVSAPVRRALAFRYLLEHKAISIGEGELIVGEKGPAPKNAPTYPELCCHSLEDLDLLNSREKISFKVSPETRQVYEQTIIPFWQGKSLRDLLFREMTDEWQAAYEAGIFTEFMEQRAPGHTVLDDKIYHRGMLDFIAEIETRLEALDFLHDLGAYSKQEELRAMRIAAEAIVGFSERYAEEARQQAKKVADPKRRSELKQIAEVCSQVPAHAPRNFWEALQAYWFVHLGVTIELNTWDSFCPGHLDRHLTPFYRQGLEEGTLNREQAEELLQCFWIKFNNQPAPPKVGVTAAESGTYTDFAQINLGGILEDGSDGVSEVTYLLLDVIEEMRLLQPSSSIQVSKKNPDRFIQRAARIIRTGFGQPSAFNADLIVQELVRMGKTMEDARSGGSSGCVEVGAFGKEAYILTGYFNLPKVLEITLHNGRDPRSGKQIGLETGDPTGFQSFEELFAAFEKQLLYFLDIKVRGNQVIERLYATFMPAPFLSLLINDCIARGRDYHDGGARYNSSYVQGVGLGSITDILTALNYHIYDRKSMTMAQMLSMIEVDFVGFERERQKLLNKTPKYGNDDDYADGIMRRVFEAYFNALDGRKNTRGGEYRINLLPTTCHIYFGSVTGATPDGRKAWTPLSEGISPVQGADRHGPTAVLQSASKMDHARTGGTLLNQKFTPQLLADDAGLEGLVQLIRTYFILDGHHIQFNVVDVATLRLAQKHPEEYRDLIVRVAGYSDYFCDLSEALQNEIIARTEHGTF
;
A
#
# COMPACT_ATOMS: atom_id res chain seq x y z
N MET A 1 21.40 20.96 5.49
CA MET A 1 21.82 21.29 6.89
C MET A 1 21.94 19.99 7.66
N SER A 2 22.70 19.93 8.74
CA SER A 2 22.86 18.66 9.48
C SER A 2 21.75 18.54 10.54
N MET A 3 21.18 17.36 10.69
CA MET A 3 20.24 17.02 11.77
C MET A 3 20.71 17.57 13.11
N THR A 4 19.79 18.06 13.94
CA THR A 4 20.10 18.46 15.31
C THR A 4 20.53 17.24 16.14
N GLU A 5 21.21 17.47 17.28
CA GLU A 5 21.58 16.36 18.16
C GLU A 5 20.36 15.59 18.67
N ARG A 6 19.25 16.29 18.93
CA ARG A 6 17.96 15.70 19.28
C ARG A 6 17.49 14.71 18.22
N VAL A 7 17.41 15.17 16.97
CA VAL A 7 16.93 14.35 15.83
C VAL A 7 17.84 13.14 15.62
N ARG A 8 19.17 13.31 15.69
CA ARG A 8 20.10 12.19 15.60
C ARG A 8 19.86 11.12 16.68
N LYS A 9 19.66 11.55 17.94
CA LYS A 9 19.36 10.60 19.04
C LYS A 9 18.02 9.88 18.84
N LEU A 10 16.95 10.62 18.50
CA LEU A 10 15.62 10.03 18.27
C LEU A 10 15.63 9.09 17.05
N ARG A 11 16.29 9.48 15.96
CA ARG A 11 16.42 8.65 14.76
C ARG A 11 17.19 7.37 15.08
N GLN A 12 18.33 7.48 15.77
CA GLN A 12 19.11 6.30 16.15
C GLN A 12 18.31 5.36 17.05
N ALA A 13 17.63 5.91 18.07
CA ALA A 13 16.74 5.11 18.95
C ALA A 13 15.62 4.40 18.16
N SER A 14 15.05 5.04 17.13
CA SER A 14 14.07 4.43 16.25
C SER A 14 14.63 3.31 15.37
N LEU A 15 15.88 3.45 14.91
CA LEU A 15 16.54 2.42 14.10
C LEU A 15 17.02 1.23 14.94
N ASP A 16 17.44 1.48 16.18
CA ASP A 16 17.93 0.46 17.09
C ASP A 16 16.80 -0.30 17.82
N ALA A 17 15.57 0.22 17.77
CA ALA A 17 14.43 -0.41 18.41
C ALA A 17 14.08 -1.74 17.72
N GLU A 18 13.88 -2.79 18.55
CA GLU A 18 13.53 -4.13 18.09
C GLU A 18 12.02 -4.23 17.83
N GLU A 19 11.62 -4.84 16.74
CA GLU A 19 10.22 -5.13 16.42
C GLU A 19 9.69 -6.20 17.37
N THR A 20 8.73 -5.79 18.21
CA THR A 20 8.09 -6.65 19.21
C THR A 20 6.59 -6.73 18.99
N LEU A 21 6.01 -7.87 19.32
CA LEU A 21 4.56 -8.03 19.32
C LEU A 21 3.99 -7.52 20.65
N SER A 22 2.99 -6.64 20.57
CA SER A 22 2.28 -6.13 21.74
C SER A 22 0.88 -6.71 21.82
N SER A 23 0.54 -7.35 22.96
CA SER A 23 -0.81 -7.83 23.27
C SER A 23 -1.73 -6.76 23.84
N GLU A 24 -1.21 -5.57 24.21
CA GLU A 24 -1.96 -4.55 24.96
C GLU A 24 -3.31 -4.21 24.30
N ARG A 25 -3.32 -3.90 23.00
CA ARG A 25 -4.55 -3.57 22.29
C ARG A 25 -5.52 -4.74 22.30
N ALA A 26 -5.03 -5.94 22.03
CA ALA A 26 -5.84 -7.15 22.02
C ALA A 26 -6.43 -7.47 23.39
N GLU A 27 -5.67 -7.30 24.45
CA GLU A 27 -6.14 -7.47 25.84
C GLU A 27 -7.25 -6.49 26.19
N LEU A 28 -7.03 -5.20 25.94
CA LEU A 28 -8.02 -4.16 26.21
C LEU A 28 -9.31 -4.39 25.41
N LEU A 29 -9.17 -4.72 24.13
CA LEU A 29 -10.32 -5.01 23.29
C LEU A 29 -11.09 -6.24 23.78
N THR A 30 -10.38 -7.31 24.14
CA THR A 30 -10.97 -8.53 24.69
C THR A 30 -11.70 -8.26 26.00
N ALA A 31 -11.09 -7.48 26.89
CA ALA A 31 -11.70 -7.08 28.16
C ALA A 31 -13.00 -6.29 27.96
N PHE A 32 -13.02 -5.36 27.00
CA PHE A 32 -14.21 -4.60 26.64
C PHE A 32 -15.36 -5.52 26.16
N TYR A 33 -15.06 -6.41 25.20
CA TYR A 33 -16.08 -7.31 24.66
C TYR A 33 -16.54 -8.39 25.66
N TRP A 34 -15.68 -8.77 26.62
CA TRP A 34 -16.03 -9.73 27.65
C TRP A 34 -17.04 -9.16 28.67
N GLN A 35 -17.02 -7.84 28.89
CA GLN A 35 -17.95 -7.18 29.82
C GLN A 35 -19.37 -7.03 29.25
N GLU A 36 -19.61 -7.46 27.99
CA GLU A 36 -20.89 -7.33 27.29
C GLU A 36 -21.50 -5.93 27.44
N PRO A 37 -21.12 -4.94 26.63
CA PRO A 37 -21.52 -3.53 26.80
C PRO A 37 -23.03 -3.26 26.66
N GLY A 38 -23.85 -4.30 26.72
CA GLY A 38 -25.30 -4.23 26.60
C GLY A 38 -25.80 -4.29 25.16
N PRO A 39 -27.10 -4.19 24.92
CA PRO A 39 -27.71 -4.28 23.60
C PRO A 39 -27.54 -2.95 22.86
N VAL A 40 -26.41 -2.76 22.19
CA VAL A 40 -26.10 -1.61 21.34
C VAL A 40 -25.83 -2.07 19.92
N SER A 41 -26.03 -1.19 18.94
CA SER A 41 -25.74 -1.47 17.52
C SER A 41 -24.25 -1.74 17.28
N ALA A 42 -23.93 -2.39 16.17
CA ALA A 42 -22.54 -2.69 15.82
C ALA A 42 -21.66 -1.43 15.72
N PRO A 43 -22.06 -0.34 15.02
CA PRO A 43 -21.26 0.89 14.94
C PRO A 43 -21.04 1.51 16.33
N VAL A 44 -22.08 1.60 17.18
CA VAL A 44 -21.95 2.14 18.53
C VAL A 44 -21.03 1.26 19.38
N ARG A 45 -21.14 -0.07 19.28
CA ARG A 45 -20.23 -0.99 19.99
C ARG A 45 -18.78 -0.80 19.58
N ARG A 46 -18.51 -0.64 18.29
CA ARG A 46 -17.15 -0.37 17.78
C ARG A 46 -16.62 0.97 18.31
N ALA A 47 -17.43 2.02 18.30
CA ALA A 47 -17.05 3.32 18.84
C ALA A 47 -16.77 3.29 20.35
N LEU A 48 -17.57 2.55 21.12
CA LEU A 48 -17.35 2.35 22.55
C LEU A 48 -16.06 1.55 22.82
N ALA A 49 -15.79 0.53 22.00
CA ALA A 49 -14.53 -0.22 22.09
C ALA A 49 -13.32 0.68 21.77
N PHE A 50 -13.42 1.50 20.73
CA PHE A 50 -12.38 2.47 20.40
C PHE A 50 -12.14 3.47 21.54
N ARG A 51 -13.20 4.01 22.14
CA ARG A 51 -13.08 4.87 23.31
C ARG A 51 -12.38 4.17 24.46
N TYR A 52 -12.78 2.93 24.78
CA TYR A 52 -12.15 2.14 25.84
C TYR A 52 -10.65 1.93 25.58
N LEU A 53 -10.26 1.62 24.34
CA LEU A 53 -8.85 1.51 23.96
C LEU A 53 -8.09 2.82 24.23
N LEU A 54 -8.60 3.97 23.79
CA LEU A 54 -7.94 5.26 23.96
C LEU A 54 -7.90 5.75 25.40
N GLU A 55 -8.86 5.37 26.22
CA GLU A 55 -8.90 5.68 27.65
C GLU A 55 -7.88 4.84 28.46
N HIS A 56 -7.58 3.60 28.05
CA HIS A 56 -6.84 2.66 28.87
C HIS A 56 -5.45 2.30 28.35
N LYS A 57 -5.18 2.44 27.03
CA LYS A 57 -3.85 2.14 26.50
C LYS A 57 -2.76 2.98 27.17
N ALA A 58 -1.58 2.41 27.31
CA ALA A 58 -0.41 3.14 27.80
C ALA A 58 -0.07 4.33 26.90
N ILE A 59 0.32 5.43 27.50
CA ILE A 59 0.85 6.61 26.81
C ILE A 59 2.21 6.97 27.40
N SER A 60 3.08 7.54 26.56
CA SER A 60 4.40 8.00 26.97
C SER A 60 4.83 9.20 26.16
N ILE A 61 5.65 10.07 26.76
CA ILE A 61 6.37 11.16 26.07
C ILE A 61 7.85 10.90 26.34
N GLY A 62 8.57 10.52 25.28
CA GLY A 62 10.00 10.20 25.37
C GLY A 62 10.89 11.43 25.53
N GLU A 63 12.15 11.17 25.90
CA GLU A 63 13.15 12.22 25.99
C GLU A 63 13.40 12.88 24.62
N GLY A 64 13.24 14.19 24.55
CA GLY A 64 13.48 14.95 23.33
C GLY A 64 12.36 14.93 22.30
N GLU A 65 11.29 14.16 22.47
CA GLU A 65 10.17 14.16 21.54
C GLU A 65 9.48 15.53 21.47
N LEU A 66 9.12 15.96 20.27
CA LEU A 66 8.30 17.14 20.00
C LEU A 66 6.92 16.75 19.44
N ILE A 67 6.85 15.72 18.61
CA ILE A 67 5.59 15.10 18.19
C ILE A 67 5.37 13.87 19.07
N VAL A 68 4.19 13.76 19.69
CA VAL A 68 3.90 12.75 20.70
C VAL A 68 2.83 11.77 20.26
N GLY A 69 2.91 10.55 20.76
CA GLY A 69 1.95 9.47 20.51
C GLY A 69 2.55 8.29 19.77
N GLU A 70 2.22 7.07 20.26
CA GLU A 70 2.60 5.80 19.66
C GLU A 70 1.39 4.89 19.50
N LYS A 71 1.38 4.05 18.46
CA LYS A 71 0.32 3.05 18.22
C LYS A 71 0.34 1.95 19.29
N GLY A 72 1.52 1.43 19.60
CA GLY A 72 1.77 0.51 20.72
C GLY A 72 2.24 1.25 21.97
N PRO A 73 2.64 0.50 23.03
CA PRO A 73 3.14 1.10 24.28
C PRO A 73 4.51 1.77 24.13
N ALA A 74 5.29 1.41 23.13
CA ALA A 74 6.60 1.98 22.83
C ALA A 74 6.88 1.92 21.30
N PRO A 75 7.94 2.62 20.81
CA PRO A 75 8.39 2.49 19.43
C PRO A 75 8.61 1.02 19.02
N LYS A 76 8.25 0.66 17.79
CA LYS A 76 8.37 -0.69 17.22
C LYS A 76 7.57 -1.80 17.95
N ASN A 77 6.69 -1.45 18.87
CA ASN A 77 5.73 -2.41 19.44
C ASN A 77 4.50 -2.52 18.53
N ALA A 78 4.40 -3.62 17.78
CA ALA A 78 3.31 -3.86 16.85
C ALA A 78 2.07 -4.38 17.57
N PRO A 79 0.92 -3.65 17.55
CA PRO A 79 -0.31 -4.15 18.13
C PRO A 79 -0.92 -5.25 17.26
N THR A 80 -1.76 -6.09 17.90
CA THR A 80 -2.54 -7.12 17.22
C THR A 80 -4.03 -6.81 17.21
N TYR A 81 -4.74 -7.37 16.26
CA TYR A 81 -6.16 -7.10 15.95
C TYR A 81 -6.94 -8.42 15.91
N PRO A 82 -7.21 -9.05 17.07
CA PRO A 82 -7.80 -10.38 17.13
C PRO A 82 -9.23 -10.44 16.57
N GLU A 83 -9.91 -9.29 16.53
CA GLU A 83 -11.23 -9.17 15.89
C GLU A 83 -11.14 -9.34 14.35
N LEU A 84 -10.01 -9.02 13.75
CA LEU A 84 -9.74 -9.25 12.32
C LEU A 84 -9.13 -10.63 12.10
N CYS A 85 -8.00 -10.90 12.75
CA CYS A 85 -7.25 -12.15 12.65
C CYS A 85 -6.70 -12.51 14.02
N CYS A 86 -7.25 -13.56 14.63
CA CYS A 86 -6.76 -14.09 15.89
C CYS A 86 -5.61 -15.07 15.60
N HIS A 87 -4.37 -14.67 15.90
CA HIS A 87 -3.19 -15.51 15.76
C HIS A 87 -3.27 -16.72 16.73
N SER A 88 -2.92 -17.89 16.22
CA SER A 88 -2.75 -19.10 17.04
C SER A 88 -1.42 -19.06 17.80
N LEU A 89 -1.18 -20.02 18.69
CA LEU A 89 0.11 -20.15 19.37
C LEU A 89 1.21 -20.55 18.39
N GLU A 90 0.89 -21.34 17.38
CA GLU A 90 1.80 -21.70 16.28
C GLU A 90 2.17 -20.47 15.44
N ASP A 91 1.22 -19.57 15.19
CA ASP A 91 1.49 -18.29 14.52
C ASP A 91 2.46 -17.44 15.35
N LEU A 92 2.26 -17.35 16.67
CA LEU A 92 3.17 -16.61 17.56
C LEU A 92 4.59 -17.21 17.55
N ASP A 93 4.70 -18.53 17.57
CA ASP A 93 5.99 -19.23 17.50
C ASP A 93 6.67 -18.97 16.14
N LEU A 94 5.91 -18.99 15.03
CA LEU A 94 6.40 -18.64 13.70
C LEU A 94 6.87 -17.18 13.64
N LEU A 95 6.08 -16.24 14.13
CA LEU A 95 6.42 -14.81 14.15
C LEU A 95 7.70 -14.55 14.94
N ASN A 96 7.90 -15.26 16.05
CA ASN A 96 9.08 -15.11 16.89
C ASN A 96 10.36 -15.75 16.32
N SER A 97 10.22 -16.79 15.49
CA SER A 97 11.36 -17.63 15.07
C SER A 97 11.73 -17.54 13.58
N ARG A 98 10.86 -16.98 12.72
CA ARG A 98 11.16 -16.89 11.29
C ARG A 98 12.35 -15.98 11.04
N GLU A 99 13.14 -16.31 10.02
CA GLU A 99 14.41 -15.65 9.71
C GLU A 99 14.27 -14.16 9.36
N LYS A 100 13.21 -13.81 8.63
CA LYS A 100 12.94 -12.45 8.16
C LYS A 100 11.58 -11.98 8.63
N ILE A 101 11.47 -10.67 8.87
CA ILE A 101 10.22 -10.03 9.32
C ILE A 101 9.67 -10.70 10.59
N SER A 102 10.57 -11.06 11.51
CA SER A 102 10.19 -11.63 12.81
C SER A 102 9.74 -10.53 13.79
N PHE A 103 8.90 -10.90 14.73
CA PHE A 103 8.50 -10.05 15.86
C PHE A 103 8.83 -10.80 17.15
N LYS A 104 9.55 -10.16 18.04
CA LYS A 104 9.82 -10.75 19.36
C LYS A 104 8.51 -10.91 20.14
N VAL A 105 8.22 -12.11 20.56
CA VAL A 105 7.06 -12.45 21.37
C VAL A 105 7.51 -12.80 22.76
N SER A 106 7.10 -11.99 23.76
CA SER A 106 7.45 -12.26 25.17
C SER A 106 6.66 -13.46 25.71
N PRO A 107 7.19 -14.15 26.74
CA PRO A 107 6.43 -15.20 27.43
C PRO A 107 5.10 -14.71 27.98
N GLU A 108 5.03 -13.46 28.45
CA GLU A 108 3.82 -12.83 28.97
C GLU A 108 2.79 -12.64 27.86
N THR A 109 3.20 -12.11 26.71
CA THR A 109 2.34 -11.97 25.52
C THR A 109 1.78 -13.34 25.10
N ARG A 110 2.64 -14.38 25.04
CA ARG A 110 2.21 -15.74 24.69
C ARG A 110 1.19 -16.28 25.69
N GLN A 111 1.43 -16.08 26.99
CA GLN A 111 0.52 -16.52 28.04
C GLN A 111 -0.85 -15.82 27.95
N VAL A 112 -0.87 -14.52 27.69
CA VAL A 112 -2.11 -13.75 27.51
C VAL A 112 -2.91 -14.27 26.30
N TYR A 113 -2.24 -14.57 25.20
CA TYR A 113 -2.87 -15.18 24.03
C TYR A 113 -3.51 -16.52 24.38
N GLU A 114 -2.76 -17.43 25.02
CA GLU A 114 -3.22 -18.75 25.40
C GLU A 114 -4.41 -18.73 26.39
N GLN A 115 -4.37 -17.82 27.38
CA GLN A 115 -5.35 -17.84 28.47
C GLN A 115 -6.55 -16.91 28.25
N THR A 116 -6.43 -15.90 27.39
CA THR A 116 -7.43 -14.83 27.29
C THR A 116 -7.86 -14.57 25.85
N ILE A 117 -6.92 -14.29 24.94
CA ILE A 117 -7.26 -13.79 23.61
C ILE A 117 -7.82 -14.91 22.73
N ILE A 118 -7.09 -16.04 22.59
CA ILE A 118 -7.52 -17.18 21.78
C ILE A 118 -8.85 -17.74 22.29
N PRO A 119 -9.04 -18.04 23.59
CA PRO A 119 -10.32 -18.57 24.08
C PRO A 119 -11.53 -17.69 23.79
N PHE A 120 -11.34 -16.39 23.65
CA PHE A 120 -12.42 -15.45 23.34
C PHE A 120 -12.66 -15.33 21.83
N TRP A 121 -11.60 -15.15 21.03
CA TRP A 121 -11.70 -14.76 19.62
C TRP A 121 -11.69 -15.92 18.64
N GLN A 122 -11.20 -17.08 18.99
CA GLN A 122 -11.17 -18.25 18.10
C GLN A 122 -12.56 -18.55 17.54
N GLY A 123 -12.67 -18.65 16.22
CA GLY A 123 -13.93 -18.87 15.50
C GLY A 123 -14.85 -17.65 15.40
N LYS A 124 -14.43 -16.49 15.93
CA LYS A 124 -15.21 -15.24 15.94
C LYS A 124 -14.52 -14.09 15.19
N SER A 125 -13.24 -14.25 14.82
CA SER A 125 -12.55 -13.24 14.04
C SER A 125 -13.19 -13.06 12.67
N LEU A 126 -13.00 -11.88 12.06
CA LEU A 126 -13.51 -11.65 10.71
C LEU A 126 -12.93 -12.65 9.70
N ARG A 127 -11.65 -13.03 9.88
CA ARG A 127 -11.00 -14.07 9.07
C ARG A 127 -11.72 -15.40 9.17
N ASP A 128 -12.07 -15.83 10.39
CA ASP A 128 -12.84 -17.09 10.60
C ASP A 128 -14.19 -17.03 9.90
N LEU A 129 -14.90 -15.88 10.01
CA LEU A 129 -16.17 -15.66 9.33
C LEU A 129 -16.01 -15.70 7.80
N LEU A 130 -14.99 -15.02 7.29
CA LEU A 130 -14.70 -14.94 5.86
C LEU A 130 -14.50 -16.33 5.26
N PHE A 131 -13.58 -17.12 5.80
CA PHE A 131 -13.31 -18.47 5.27
C PHE A 131 -14.51 -19.42 5.41
N ARG A 132 -15.34 -19.23 6.44
CA ARG A 132 -16.58 -20.01 6.60
C ARG A 132 -17.63 -19.70 5.53
N GLU A 133 -17.71 -18.44 5.07
CA GLU A 133 -18.71 -18.01 4.09
C GLU A 133 -18.26 -18.22 2.63
N MET A 134 -16.97 -18.54 2.38
CA MET A 134 -16.45 -18.75 1.03
C MET A 134 -16.86 -20.10 0.46
N THR A 135 -17.15 -20.11 -0.85
CA THR A 135 -17.49 -21.33 -1.59
C THR A 135 -16.24 -22.22 -1.80
N ASP A 136 -16.48 -23.51 -2.06
CA ASP A 136 -15.40 -24.46 -2.35
C ASP A 136 -14.55 -24.04 -3.56
N GLU A 137 -15.18 -23.45 -4.60
CA GLU A 137 -14.48 -22.93 -5.77
C GLU A 137 -13.57 -21.74 -5.43
N TRP A 138 -14.02 -20.85 -4.54
CA TRP A 138 -13.21 -19.75 -4.07
C TRP A 138 -12.00 -20.25 -3.28
N GLN A 139 -12.23 -21.18 -2.35
CA GLN A 139 -11.16 -21.78 -1.54
C GLN A 139 -10.15 -22.53 -2.42
N ALA A 140 -10.61 -23.32 -3.40
CA ALA A 140 -9.74 -24.02 -4.33
C ALA A 140 -8.89 -23.08 -5.20
N ALA A 141 -9.46 -21.98 -5.68
CA ALA A 141 -8.74 -20.96 -6.45
C ALA A 141 -7.72 -20.19 -5.59
N TYR A 142 -8.07 -19.86 -4.34
CA TYR A 142 -7.19 -19.24 -3.35
C TYR A 142 -6.00 -20.17 -3.02
N GLU A 143 -6.26 -21.43 -2.69
CA GLU A 143 -5.21 -22.44 -2.40
C GLU A 143 -4.29 -22.70 -3.59
N ALA A 144 -4.82 -22.65 -4.81
CA ALA A 144 -4.03 -22.81 -6.03
C ALA A 144 -3.15 -21.60 -6.34
N GLY A 145 -3.38 -20.45 -5.69
CA GLY A 145 -2.66 -19.21 -5.94
C GLY A 145 -3.11 -18.50 -7.22
N ILE A 146 -4.40 -18.60 -7.57
CA ILE A 146 -5.01 -17.78 -8.63
C ILE A 146 -5.13 -16.34 -8.16
N PHE A 147 -5.44 -16.14 -6.89
CA PHE A 147 -5.52 -14.84 -6.26
C PHE A 147 -5.17 -14.90 -4.76
N THR A 148 -4.89 -13.78 -4.17
CA THR A 148 -4.81 -13.58 -2.72
C THR A 148 -6.01 -12.77 -2.22
N GLU A 149 -6.13 -12.61 -0.90
CA GLU A 149 -7.18 -11.82 -0.29
C GLU A 149 -6.61 -10.95 0.83
N PHE A 150 -6.57 -9.62 0.61
CA PHE A 150 -6.06 -8.71 1.62
C PHE A 150 -6.87 -8.72 2.91
N MET A 151 -8.19 -8.75 2.76
CA MET A 151 -9.10 -8.53 3.85
C MET A 151 -9.25 -9.72 4.81
N GLU A 152 -8.46 -10.79 4.63
CA GLU A 152 -8.42 -11.91 5.57
C GLU A 152 -7.65 -11.61 6.86
N GLN A 153 -6.68 -10.71 6.82
CA GLN A 153 -5.87 -10.33 7.99
C GLN A 153 -5.75 -8.83 8.19
N ARG A 154 -6.22 -8.04 7.24
CA ARG A 154 -6.10 -6.58 7.21
C ARG A 154 -7.44 -5.94 6.91
N ALA A 155 -7.72 -4.82 7.56
CA ALA A 155 -8.83 -4.00 7.15
C ALA A 155 -8.57 -3.40 5.76
N PRO A 156 -9.62 -3.05 5.02
CA PRO A 156 -9.47 -2.32 3.76
C PRO A 156 -8.60 -1.08 3.93
N GLY A 157 -7.50 -1.03 3.19
CA GLY A 157 -6.50 0.03 3.27
C GLY A 157 -6.62 1.08 2.18
N HIS A 158 -5.57 1.89 2.04
CA HIS A 158 -5.43 2.99 1.06
C HIS A 158 -6.38 4.15 1.30
N THR A 159 -6.56 4.54 2.54
CA THR A 159 -7.27 5.78 2.87
C THR A 159 -6.29 6.94 2.96
N VAL A 160 -6.57 8.01 2.24
CA VAL A 160 -5.75 9.22 2.21
C VAL A 160 -6.58 10.40 2.69
N LEU A 161 -5.98 11.17 3.59
CA LEU A 161 -6.58 12.38 4.10
C LEU A 161 -6.40 13.53 3.10
N ASP A 162 -7.35 14.45 3.09
CA ASP A 162 -7.24 15.76 2.46
C ASP A 162 -7.10 16.86 3.54
N ASP A 163 -7.39 18.09 3.23
CA ASP A 163 -7.18 19.27 4.07
C ASP A 163 -8.15 19.44 5.26
N LYS A 164 -9.21 18.62 5.34
CA LYS A 164 -10.35 18.78 6.26
C LYS A 164 -9.94 19.04 7.72
N ILE A 165 -8.96 18.31 8.24
CA ILE A 165 -8.51 18.42 9.64
C ILE A 165 -7.63 19.66 9.90
N TYR A 166 -7.15 20.32 8.87
CA TYR A 166 -6.37 21.56 9.00
C TYR A 166 -7.25 22.80 9.13
N HIS A 167 -8.55 22.66 8.79
CA HIS A 167 -9.55 23.73 8.86
C HIS A 167 -10.61 23.52 9.94
N ARG A 168 -10.76 22.29 10.44
CA ARG A 168 -11.79 21.90 11.40
C ARG A 168 -11.22 20.94 12.45
N GLY A 169 -11.65 21.10 13.70
CA GLY A 169 -11.36 20.16 14.76
C GLY A 169 -12.49 19.16 15.00
N MET A 170 -12.27 18.22 15.92
CA MET A 170 -13.27 17.20 16.28
C MET A 170 -14.54 17.79 16.88
N LEU A 171 -14.44 18.93 17.59
CA LEU A 171 -15.61 19.64 18.12
C LEU A 171 -16.51 20.20 17.02
N ASP A 172 -15.94 20.61 15.88
CA ASP A 172 -16.71 21.05 14.72
C ASP A 172 -17.44 19.88 14.06
N PHE A 173 -16.82 18.68 14.04
CA PHE A 173 -17.48 17.46 13.54
C PHE A 173 -18.62 17.01 14.46
N ILE A 174 -18.42 17.11 15.79
CA ILE A 174 -19.48 16.82 16.77
C ILE A 174 -20.67 17.74 16.55
N ALA A 175 -20.46 19.04 16.37
CA ALA A 175 -21.52 20.00 16.11
C ALA A 175 -22.28 19.71 14.80
N GLU A 176 -21.55 19.30 13.72
CA GLU A 176 -22.18 18.87 12.47
C GLU A 176 -23.03 17.61 12.69
N ILE A 177 -22.52 16.62 13.42
CA ILE A 177 -23.23 15.37 13.73
C ILE A 177 -24.51 15.66 14.53
N GLU A 178 -24.43 16.54 15.53
CA GLU A 178 -25.62 16.93 16.33
C GLU A 178 -26.70 17.58 15.45
N THR A 179 -26.28 18.49 14.57
CA THR A 179 -27.19 19.08 13.57
C THR A 179 -27.84 18.03 12.67
N ARG A 180 -27.09 17.01 12.24
CA ARG A 180 -27.62 15.91 11.44
C ARG A 180 -28.56 15.01 12.21
N LEU A 181 -28.25 14.72 13.47
CA LEU A 181 -29.14 13.94 14.37
C LEU A 181 -30.48 14.61 14.58
N GLU A 182 -30.51 15.95 14.80
CA GLU A 182 -31.73 16.73 14.94
C GLU A 182 -32.58 16.78 13.66
N ALA A 183 -31.92 16.68 12.51
CA ALA A 183 -32.60 16.74 11.19
C ALA A 183 -33.11 15.37 10.69
N LEU A 184 -32.98 14.27 11.46
CA LEU A 184 -33.43 12.94 11.06
C LEU A 184 -34.97 12.87 10.99
N ASP A 185 -35.50 12.44 9.84
CA ASP A 185 -36.90 12.25 9.62
C ASP A 185 -37.34 10.78 9.81
N PHE A 186 -37.69 10.42 11.04
CA PHE A 186 -38.14 9.07 11.37
C PHE A 186 -39.50 8.67 10.79
N LEU A 187 -40.25 9.62 10.22
CA LEU A 187 -41.56 9.34 9.64
C LEU A 187 -41.46 8.94 8.16
N HIS A 188 -40.50 9.53 7.42
CA HIS A 188 -40.42 9.37 5.96
C HIS A 188 -39.09 8.71 5.49
N ASP A 189 -38.07 8.65 6.34
CA ASP A 189 -36.81 7.98 6.03
C ASP A 189 -36.71 6.64 6.76
N LEU A 190 -36.89 5.56 6.04
CA LEU A 190 -36.76 4.19 6.57
C LEU A 190 -35.35 3.88 7.10
N GLY A 191 -34.35 4.61 6.66
CA GLY A 191 -32.96 4.51 7.12
C GLY A 191 -32.62 5.37 8.34
N ALA A 192 -33.54 6.21 8.85
CA ALA A 192 -33.27 7.19 9.90
C ALA A 192 -32.67 6.57 11.16
N TYR A 193 -33.16 5.40 11.59
CA TYR A 193 -32.60 4.71 12.75
C TYR A 193 -31.14 4.25 12.51
N SER A 194 -30.84 3.66 11.37
CA SER A 194 -29.47 3.24 11.03
C SER A 194 -28.54 4.46 10.96
N LYS A 195 -28.98 5.56 10.35
CA LYS A 195 -28.24 6.82 10.30
C LYS A 195 -27.99 7.40 11.70
N GLN A 196 -28.99 7.32 12.58
CA GLN A 196 -28.83 7.74 13.99
C GLN A 196 -27.71 6.97 14.69
N GLU A 197 -27.68 5.65 14.53
CA GLU A 197 -26.69 4.80 15.19
C GLU A 197 -25.27 5.05 14.65
N GLU A 198 -25.11 5.23 13.33
CA GLU A 198 -23.84 5.60 12.71
C GLU A 198 -23.34 6.97 13.19
N LEU A 199 -24.22 7.98 13.20
CA LEU A 199 -23.88 9.32 13.69
C LEU A 199 -23.53 9.33 15.17
N ARG A 200 -24.24 8.57 16.01
CA ARG A 200 -23.89 8.39 17.42
C ARG A 200 -22.52 7.76 17.60
N ALA A 201 -22.20 6.74 16.79
CA ALA A 201 -20.90 6.08 16.80
C ALA A 201 -19.78 7.04 16.41
N MET A 202 -19.97 7.81 15.32
CA MET A 202 -19.01 8.85 14.90
C MET A 202 -18.78 9.89 16.00
N ARG A 203 -19.85 10.36 16.69
CA ARG A 203 -19.72 11.30 17.81
C ARG A 203 -18.87 10.71 18.95
N ILE A 204 -19.15 9.48 19.36
CA ILE A 204 -18.39 8.79 20.42
C ILE A 204 -16.91 8.69 20.04
N ALA A 205 -16.61 8.39 18.78
CA ALA A 205 -15.24 8.27 18.29
C ALA A 205 -14.51 9.63 18.27
N ALA A 206 -15.21 10.72 17.90
CA ALA A 206 -14.67 12.07 17.96
C ALA A 206 -14.37 12.50 19.41
N GLU A 207 -15.27 12.25 20.34
CA GLU A 207 -15.07 12.51 21.77
C GLU A 207 -13.87 11.71 22.31
N ALA A 208 -13.71 10.46 21.89
CA ALA A 208 -12.64 9.57 22.35
C ALA A 208 -11.24 10.07 21.97
N ILE A 209 -11.03 10.54 20.73
CA ILE A 209 -9.72 11.03 20.31
C ILE A 209 -9.37 12.38 20.97
N VAL A 210 -10.36 13.22 21.27
CA VAL A 210 -10.17 14.43 22.08
C VAL A 210 -9.73 14.07 23.49
N GLY A 211 -10.39 13.09 24.14
CA GLY A 211 -9.97 12.58 25.44
C GLY A 211 -8.55 12.00 25.42
N PHE A 212 -8.17 11.34 24.35
CA PHE A 212 -6.84 10.77 24.17
C PHE A 212 -5.75 11.86 24.09
N SER A 213 -5.98 12.92 23.33
CA SER A 213 -5.05 14.04 23.24
C SER A 213 -4.89 14.79 24.56
N GLU A 214 -5.97 14.93 25.35
CA GLU A 214 -5.90 15.58 26.66
C GLU A 214 -5.10 14.74 27.68
N ARG A 215 -5.13 13.41 27.58
CA ARG A 215 -4.23 12.54 28.36
C ARG A 215 -2.76 12.87 28.10
N TYR A 216 -2.36 13.10 26.84
CA TYR A 216 -1.00 13.55 26.50
C TYR A 216 -0.70 14.94 27.02
N ALA A 217 -1.68 15.86 26.97
CA ALA A 217 -1.52 17.20 27.53
C ALA A 217 -1.26 17.15 29.03
N GLU A 218 -2.00 16.33 29.77
CA GLU A 218 -1.79 16.18 31.21
C GLU A 218 -0.46 15.50 31.54
N GLU A 219 -0.07 14.45 30.80
CA GLU A 219 1.24 13.80 30.95
C GLU A 219 2.39 14.81 30.72
N ALA A 220 2.29 15.62 29.68
CA ALA A 220 3.29 16.68 29.42
C ALA A 220 3.36 17.71 30.55
N ARG A 221 2.20 18.13 31.11
CA ARG A 221 2.16 19.04 32.29
C ARG A 221 2.82 18.41 33.53
N GLN A 222 2.60 17.11 33.72
CA GLN A 222 3.20 16.40 34.88
C GLN A 222 4.71 16.24 34.71
N GLN A 223 5.19 15.89 33.53
CA GLN A 223 6.62 15.80 33.22
C GLN A 223 7.30 17.20 33.33
N ALA A 224 6.65 18.26 32.87
CA ALA A 224 7.17 19.63 32.99
C ALA A 224 7.41 20.07 34.44
N LYS A 225 6.64 19.57 35.42
CA LYS A 225 6.85 19.83 36.85
C LYS A 225 8.09 19.12 37.40
N LYS A 226 8.48 17.99 36.82
CA LYS A 226 9.55 17.12 37.33
C LYS A 226 10.91 17.37 36.65
N VAL A 227 10.93 17.82 35.41
CA VAL A 227 12.17 17.98 34.62
C VAL A 227 12.97 19.20 35.11
N ALA A 228 14.29 18.99 35.29
CA ALA A 228 15.18 20.04 35.76
C ALA A 228 15.59 21.02 34.65
N ASP A 229 15.77 20.51 33.39
CA ASP A 229 16.19 21.32 32.25
C ASP A 229 15.11 22.36 31.87
N PRO A 230 15.44 23.67 31.92
CA PRO A 230 14.50 24.74 31.58
C PRO A 230 14.00 24.69 30.15
N LYS A 231 14.87 24.27 29.19
CA LYS A 231 14.50 24.16 27.79
C LYS A 231 13.46 23.05 27.61
N ARG A 232 13.74 21.85 28.15
CA ARG A 232 12.80 20.73 28.08
C ARG A 232 11.49 21.02 28.81
N ARG A 233 11.56 21.74 29.94
CA ARG A 233 10.35 22.19 30.66
C ARG A 233 9.47 23.09 29.80
N SER A 234 10.07 24.03 29.05
CA SER A 234 9.34 24.91 28.12
C SER A 234 8.72 24.10 26.98
N GLU A 235 9.47 23.15 26.40
CA GLU A 235 8.97 22.26 25.34
C GLU A 235 7.79 21.43 25.80
N LEU A 236 7.86 20.81 27.00
CA LEU A 236 6.76 20.03 27.55
C LEU A 236 5.51 20.87 27.82
N LYS A 237 5.66 22.14 28.22
CA LYS A 237 4.51 23.06 28.33
C LYS A 237 3.89 23.33 26.97
N GLN A 238 4.73 23.56 25.94
CA GLN A 238 4.25 23.75 24.57
C GLN A 238 3.56 22.51 24.04
N ILE A 239 4.10 21.31 24.28
CA ILE A 239 3.45 20.02 23.93
C ILE A 239 2.07 19.92 24.60
N ALA A 240 1.96 20.30 25.89
CA ALA A 240 0.68 20.29 26.60
C ALA A 240 -0.34 21.25 25.96
N GLU A 241 0.09 22.44 25.54
CA GLU A 241 -0.78 23.41 24.83
C GLU A 241 -1.21 22.88 23.48
N VAL A 242 -0.27 22.31 22.68
CA VAL A 242 -0.54 21.70 21.38
C VAL A 242 -1.55 20.56 21.54
N CYS A 243 -1.34 19.63 22.49
CA CYS A 243 -2.24 18.49 22.71
C CYS A 243 -3.63 18.89 23.25
N SER A 244 -3.74 20.02 23.95
CA SER A 244 -5.06 20.56 24.36
C SER A 244 -5.77 21.30 23.23
N GLN A 245 -5.03 21.82 22.23
CA GLN A 245 -5.61 22.48 21.06
C GLN A 245 -6.09 21.44 20.03
N VAL A 246 -5.24 20.49 19.64
CA VAL A 246 -5.52 19.54 18.57
C VAL A 246 -5.59 18.10 19.11
N PRO A 247 -6.50 17.28 18.56
CA PRO A 247 -7.39 17.47 17.43
C PRO A 247 -8.76 18.08 17.80
N ALA A 248 -8.97 18.56 19.05
CA ALA A 248 -10.24 19.13 19.48
C ALA A 248 -10.66 20.31 18.60
N HIS A 249 -9.74 21.22 18.33
CA HIS A 249 -9.92 22.39 17.47
C HIS A 249 -9.00 22.30 16.25
N ALA A 250 -9.27 23.11 15.23
CA ALA A 250 -8.39 23.28 14.08
C ALA A 250 -6.99 23.79 14.53
N PRO A 251 -5.90 23.34 13.87
CA PRO A 251 -4.55 23.83 14.17
C PRO A 251 -4.40 25.31 13.81
N ARG A 252 -3.61 26.03 14.61
CA ARG A 252 -3.33 27.47 14.46
C ARG A 252 -1.93 27.75 13.91
N ASN A 253 -1.04 26.78 13.99
CA ASN A 253 0.36 26.90 13.61
C ASN A 253 0.92 25.57 13.10
N PHE A 254 2.17 25.61 12.62
CA PHE A 254 2.85 24.49 11.98
C PHE A 254 2.99 23.25 12.90
N TRP A 255 3.32 23.44 14.17
CA TRP A 255 3.44 22.32 15.13
C TRP A 255 2.09 21.66 15.40
N GLU A 256 1.08 22.48 15.63
CA GLU A 256 -0.29 21.97 15.82
C GLU A 256 -0.80 21.21 14.59
N ALA A 257 -0.47 21.68 13.37
CA ALA A 257 -0.85 20.98 12.13
C ALA A 257 -0.23 19.57 12.04
N LEU A 258 1.04 19.42 12.37
CA LEU A 258 1.71 18.10 12.39
C LEU A 258 1.14 17.19 13.49
N GLN A 259 0.93 17.71 14.69
CA GLN A 259 0.38 16.93 15.82
C GLN A 259 -1.09 16.55 15.58
N ALA A 260 -1.89 17.43 14.95
CA ALA A 260 -3.28 17.13 14.58
C ALA A 260 -3.35 15.91 13.65
N TYR A 261 -2.56 15.94 12.58
CA TYR A 261 -2.48 14.78 11.68
C TYR A 261 -2.02 13.52 12.44
N TRP A 262 -1.01 13.64 13.30
CA TRP A 262 -0.48 12.48 14.00
C TRP A 262 -1.50 11.83 14.93
N PHE A 263 -2.29 12.60 15.70
CA PHE A 263 -3.38 12.04 16.48
C PHE A 263 -4.46 11.36 15.63
N VAL A 264 -4.78 11.96 14.49
CA VAL A 264 -5.72 11.36 13.53
C VAL A 264 -5.17 10.05 12.94
N HIS A 265 -3.88 10.03 12.56
CA HIS A 265 -3.20 8.82 12.10
C HIS A 265 -3.25 7.68 13.13
N LEU A 266 -2.95 8.00 14.40
CA LEU A 266 -3.05 7.03 15.49
C LEU A 266 -4.48 6.55 15.71
N GLY A 267 -5.45 7.47 15.67
CA GLY A 267 -6.86 7.12 15.82
C GLY A 267 -7.31 6.08 14.79
N VAL A 268 -7.05 6.35 13.51
CA VAL A 268 -7.40 5.43 12.42
C VAL A 268 -6.70 4.07 12.55
N THR A 269 -5.40 4.07 12.83
CA THR A 269 -4.63 2.83 12.93
C THR A 269 -4.92 2.03 14.20
N ILE A 270 -5.32 2.67 15.31
CA ILE A 270 -5.73 1.99 16.55
C ILE A 270 -7.16 1.45 16.44
N GLU A 271 -8.07 2.18 15.77
CA GLU A 271 -9.45 1.72 15.56
C GLU A 271 -9.48 0.41 14.80
N LEU A 272 -8.75 0.35 13.70
CA LEU A 272 -8.73 -0.79 12.81
C LEU A 272 -7.36 -0.91 12.14
N ASN A 273 -6.87 -2.13 11.95
CA ASN A 273 -5.67 -2.37 11.18
C ASN A 273 -5.93 -1.94 9.72
N THR A 274 -5.41 -0.78 9.33
CA THR A 274 -5.35 -0.38 7.93
C THR A 274 -4.00 -0.80 7.37
N TRP A 275 -3.96 -1.77 6.48
CA TRP A 275 -2.76 -2.06 5.72
C TRP A 275 -2.52 -0.93 4.71
N ASP A 276 -1.25 -0.61 4.43
CA ASP A 276 -0.86 0.61 3.70
C ASP A 276 -1.37 1.88 4.40
N SER A 277 -1.61 1.74 5.69
CA SER A 277 -1.75 2.80 6.65
C SER A 277 -2.77 3.89 6.28
N PHE A 278 -2.62 5.01 6.93
CA PHE A 278 -3.40 6.21 6.67
C PHE A 278 -2.46 7.32 6.21
N CYS A 279 -2.70 7.84 5.00
CA CYS A 279 -1.76 8.72 4.32
C CYS A 279 -2.14 10.21 4.45
N PRO A 280 -1.15 11.13 4.61
CA PRO A 280 -1.43 12.57 4.75
C PRO A 280 -1.75 13.30 3.45
N GLY A 281 -1.72 12.61 2.30
CA GLY A 281 -2.01 13.23 1.02
C GLY A 281 -0.94 14.23 0.57
N HIS A 282 -1.38 15.39 0.10
CA HIS A 282 -0.51 16.50 -0.34
C HIS A 282 0.01 17.33 0.86
N LEU A 283 0.90 16.71 1.64
CA LEU A 283 1.39 17.31 2.89
C LEU A 283 2.05 18.67 2.68
N ASP A 284 2.74 18.86 1.57
CA ASP A 284 3.37 20.15 1.23
C ASP A 284 2.33 21.26 1.06
N ARG A 285 1.19 20.98 0.43
CA ARG A 285 0.08 21.95 0.25
C ARG A 285 -0.58 22.26 1.58
N HIS A 286 -0.86 21.26 2.38
CA HIS A 286 -1.54 21.41 3.67
C HIS A 286 -0.70 22.21 4.67
N LEU A 287 0.61 22.04 4.67
CA LEU A 287 1.52 22.71 5.59
C LEU A 287 1.98 24.12 5.13
N THR A 288 1.90 24.42 3.84
CA THR A 288 2.37 25.71 3.27
C THR A 288 1.72 26.94 3.94
N PRO A 289 0.41 26.99 4.21
CA PRO A 289 -0.20 28.14 4.90
C PRO A 289 0.38 28.37 6.29
N PHE A 290 0.53 27.33 7.09
CA PHE A 290 1.09 27.41 8.45
C PHE A 290 2.57 27.77 8.46
N TYR A 291 3.33 27.27 7.49
CA TYR A 291 4.75 27.61 7.33
C TYR A 291 4.93 29.09 7.02
N ARG A 292 4.19 29.63 6.05
CA ARG A 292 4.24 31.04 5.66
C ARG A 292 3.80 31.94 6.80
N GLN A 293 2.66 31.66 7.43
CA GLN A 293 2.18 32.42 8.55
C GLN A 293 3.22 32.48 9.68
N GLY A 294 3.81 31.33 10.05
CA GLY A 294 4.81 31.30 11.13
C GLY A 294 6.08 32.09 10.81
N LEU A 295 6.53 32.11 9.55
CA LEU A 295 7.66 32.93 9.10
C LEU A 295 7.32 34.44 9.16
N GLU A 296 6.14 34.81 8.69
CA GLU A 296 5.66 36.21 8.68
C GLU A 296 5.49 36.76 10.09
N GLU A 297 4.97 35.96 11.01
CA GLU A 297 4.78 36.32 12.42
C GLU A 297 6.09 36.25 13.25
N GLY A 298 7.14 35.63 12.71
CA GLY A 298 8.38 35.35 13.42
C GLY A 298 8.26 34.32 14.55
N THR A 299 7.20 33.49 14.52
CA THR A 299 6.94 32.40 15.48
C THR A 299 7.57 31.07 15.04
N LEU A 300 7.98 30.97 13.78
CA LEU A 300 8.65 29.82 13.18
C LEU A 300 9.83 30.34 12.32
N ASN A 301 10.92 29.57 12.28
CA ASN A 301 11.96 29.71 11.27
C ASN A 301 12.16 28.38 10.53
N ARG A 302 13.00 28.37 9.47
CA ARG A 302 13.24 27.19 8.64
C ARG A 302 13.79 26.03 9.45
N GLU A 303 14.76 26.27 10.32
CA GLU A 303 15.43 25.26 11.14
C GLU A 303 14.46 24.58 12.12
N GLN A 304 13.55 25.36 12.71
CA GLN A 304 12.50 24.83 13.58
C GLN A 304 11.49 23.98 12.80
N ALA A 305 11.09 24.42 11.60
CA ALA A 305 10.21 23.63 10.74
C ALA A 305 10.86 22.31 10.33
N GLU A 306 12.14 22.33 9.97
CA GLU A 306 12.91 21.11 9.66
C GLU A 306 12.97 20.16 10.86
N GLU A 307 13.30 20.65 12.07
CA GLU A 307 13.36 19.81 13.28
C GLU A 307 12.00 19.16 13.60
N LEU A 308 10.89 19.92 13.48
CA LEU A 308 9.55 19.40 13.69
C LEU A 308 9.18 18.32 12.66
N LEU A 309 9.49 18.54 11.38
CA LEU A 309 9.27 17.55 10.32
C LEU A 309 10.13 16.30 10.53
N GLN A 310 11.39 16.44 10.90
CA GLN A 310 12.26 15.31 11.19
C GLN A 310 11.74 14.48 12.37
N CYS A 311 11.27 15.12 13.44
CA CYS A 311 10.58 14.45 14.56
C CYS A 311 9.31 13.75 14.10
N PHE A 312 8.55 14.35 13.19
CA PHE A 312 7.35 13.76 12.61
C PHE A 312 7.68 12.53 11.73
N TRP A 313 8.75 12.56 10.93
CA TRP A 313 9.24 11.41 10.15
C TRP A 313 9.57 10.20 11.03
N ILE A 314 10.21 10.43 12.17
CA ILE A 314 10.58 9.36 13.12
C ILE A 314 9.32 8.63 13.63
N LYS A 315 8.21 9.35 13.82
CA LYS A 315 6.95 8.74 14.28
C LYS A 315 6.44 7.67 13.32
N PHE A 316 6.51 7.89 12.02
CA PHE A 316 6.14 6.86 11.03
C PHE A 316 7.08 5.66 11.09
N ASN A 317 8.39 5.88 11.20
CA ASN A 317 9.36 4.79 11.28
C ASN A 317 9.21 3.94 12.53
N ASN A 318 8.64 4.51 13.62
CA ASN A 318 8.33 3.79 14.86
C ASN A 318 7.15 2.82 14.73
N GLN A 319 6.40 2.85 13.64
CA GLN A 319 5.15 2.10 13.49
C GLN A 319 5.35 0.93 12.49
N PRO A 320 5.72 -0.27 12.93
CA PRO A 320 5.78 -1.41 12.03
C PRO A 320 4.37 -1.84 11.62
N ALA A 321 4.26 -2.44 10.44
CA ALA A 321 3.03 -3.09 10.01
C ALA A 321 2.63 -4.19 11.00
N PRO A 322 1.33 -4.40 11.22
CA PRO A 322 0.86 -5.49 12.07
C PRO A 322 1.37 -6.85 11.58
N PRO A 323 1.62 -7.79 12.50
CA PRO A 323 2.11 -9.12 12.16
C PRO A 323 1.19 -9.85 11.18
N LYS A 324 1.79 -10.51 10.19
CA LYS A 324 1.08 -11.28 9.15
C LYS A 324 1.60 -12.70 9.11
N VAL A 325 0.74 -13.66 8.77
CA VAL A 325 1.06 -15.08 8.62
C VAL A 325 0.50 -15.64 7.31
N GLY A 326 0.94 -16.82 6.89
CA GLY A 326 0.42 -17.51 5.71
C GLY A 326 0.58 -16.75 4.40
N VAL A 327 -0.45 -16.79 3.55
CA VAL A 327 -0.44 -16.16 2.23
C VAL A 327 -0.25 -14.65 2.33
N THR A 328 -0.91 -14.00 3.28
CA THR A 328 -0.79 -12.54 3.51
C THR A 328 0.65 -12.13 3.87
N ALA A 329 1.39 -12.95 4.61
CA ALA A 329 2.81 -12.69 4.87
C ALA A 329 3.68 -12.89 3.61
N ALA A 330 3.33 -13.85 2.75
CA ALA A 330 4.06 -14.11 1.51
C ALA A 330 3.83 -13.03 0.45
N GLU A 331 2.60 -12.50 0.35
CA GLU A 331 2.27 -11.43 -0.60
C GLU A 331 2.84 -10.06 -0.21
N SER A 332 3.16 -9.85 1.07
CA SER A 332 3.65 -8.58 1.63
C SER A 332 4.68 -8.83 2.73
N GLY A 333 5.83 -9.37 2.35
CA GLY A 333 6.94 -9.69 3.25
C GLY A 333 7.77 -8.46 3.63
N THR A 334 7.23 -7.57 4.45
CA THR A 334 7.89 -6.36 4.94
C THR A 334 7.37 -5.94 6.31
N TYR A 335 8.20 -5.24 7.12
CA TYR A 335 7.77 -4.50 8.30
C TYR A 335 7.08 -3.17 7.97
N THR A 336 7.17 -2.73 6.73
CA THR A 336 6.69 -1.41 6.33
C THR A 336 5.18 -1.29 6.52
N ASP A 337 4.79 -0.29 7.30
CA ASP A 337 3.40 0.20 7.40
C ASP A 337 3.31 1.47 6.56
N PHE A 338 2.69 1.37 5.39
CA PHE A 338 2.77 2.42 4.39
C PHE A 338 2.07 3.71 4.81
N ALA A 339 2.78 4.83 4.65
CA ALA A 339 2.21 6.17 4.68
C ALA A 339 2.82 6.96 3.52
N GLN A 340 2.06 7.13 2.46
CA GLN A 340 2.53 7.80 1.25
C GLN A 340 2.34 9.32 1.35
N ILE A 341 3.41 10.07 1.19
CA ILE A 341 3.40 11.53 1.10
C ILE A 341 3.51 11.95 -0.35
N ASN A 342 2.57 12.77 -0.80
CA ASN A 342 2.54 13.31 -2.16
C ASN A 342 3.09 14.74 -2.17
N LEU A 343 3.99 15.04 -3.12
CA LEU A 343 4.66 16.33 -3.25
C LEU A 343 4.47 16.92 -4.65
N GLY A 344 4.20 18.23 -4.74
CA GLY A 344 4.06 18.93 -6.01
C GLY A 344 2.76 18.69 -6.75
N GLY A 345 2.82 18.36 -8.03
CA GLY A 345 1.65 18.18 -8.89
C GLY A 345 0.94 19.48 -9.23
N ILE A 346 -0.39 19.46 -9.28
CA ILE A 346 -1.23 20.62 -9.61
C ILE A 346 -2.21 20.93 -8.50
N LEU A 347 -2.55 22.21 -8.31
CA LEU A 347 -3.59 22.66 -7.39
C LEU A 347 -5.00 22.44 -8.00
N GLU A 348 -6.05 22.60 -7.22
CA GLU A 348 -7.45 22.43 -7.65
C GLU A 348 -7.80 23.32 -8.84
N ASP A 349 -7.25 24.53 -8.93
CA ASP A 349 -7.40 25.43 -10.07
C ASP A 349 -6.58 25.06 -11.30
N GLY A 350 -5.73 24.03 -11.19
CA GLY A 350 -4.85 23.54 -12.25
C GLY A 350 -3.52 24.28 -12.38
N SER A 351 -3.18 25.14 -11.42
CA SER A 351 -1.86 25.80 -11.35
C SER A 351 -0.78 24.87 -10.76
N ASP A 352 0.48 25.35 -10.77
CA ASP A 352 1.64 24.63 -10.20
C ASP A 352 1.48 24.42 -8.69
N GLY A 353 1.55 23.17 -8.23
CA GLY A 353 1.42 22.78 -6.82
C GLY A 353 2.75 22.78 -6.06
N VAL A 354 3.87 23.06 -6.71
CA VAL A 354 5.20 23.11 -6.06
C VAL A 354 5.36 24.38 -5.23
N SER A 355 5.69 24.21 -3.97
CA SER A 355 5.89 25.32 -3.02
C SER A 355 7.28 25.25 -2.36
N GLU A 356 7.61 26.23 -1.52
CA GLU A 356 8.81 26.20 -0.66
C GLU A 356 8.79 25.01 0.31
N VAL A 357 7.61 24.60 0.79
CA VAL A 357 7.46 23.43 1.67
C VAL A 357 7.70 22.13 0.90
N THR A 358 7.41 22.09 -0.40
CA THR A 358 7.78 20.93 -1.25
C THR A 358 9.28 20.67 -1.20
N TYR A 359 10.11 21.71 -1.34
CA TYR A 359 11.57 21.59 -1.25
C TYR A 359 12.05 21.28 0.17
N LEU A 360 11.41 21.85 1.18
CA LEU A 360 11.70 21.56 2.59
C LEU A 360 11.48 20.08 2.90
N LEU A 361 10.37 19.51 2.43
CA LEU A 361 10.07 18.07 2.59
C LEU A 361 11.06 17.19 1.82
N LEU A 362 11.46 17.56 0.61
CA LEU A 362 12.50 16.84 -0.13
C LEU A 362 13.86 16.85 0.60
N ASP A 363 14.21 17.95 1.27
CA ASP A 363 15.41 18.04 2.09
C ASP A 363 15.32 17.08 3.30
N VAL A 364 14.16 17.04 3.98
CA VAL A 364 13.90 16.12 5.10
C VAL A 364 13.97 14.65 4.65
N ILE A 365 13.38 14.31 3.52
CA ILE A 365 13.41 12.95 2.94
C ILE A 365 14.86 12.50 2.71
N GLU A 366 15.69 13.34 2.08
CA GLU A 366 17.10 13.03 1.81
C GLU A 366 17.90 12.85 3.09
N GLU A 367 17.70 13.72 4.06
CA GLU A 367 18.48 13.74 5.30
C GLU A 367 18.09 12.60 6.23
N MET A 368 16.79 12.33 6.38
CA MET A 368 16.31 11.31 7.30
C MET A 368 16.60 9.88 6.81
N ARG A 369 16.52 9.60 5.52
CA ARG A 369 16.74 8.26 4.94
C ARG A 369 16.07 7.16 5.75
N LEU A 370 14.79 7.32 6.04
CA LEU A 370 13.96 6.33 6.72
C LEU A 370 13.05 5.63 5.70
N LEU A 371 12.70 4.38 5.96
CA LEU A 371 11.80 3.62 5.09
C LEU A 371 10.41 4.25 5.04
N GLN A 372 9.95 4.78 6.18
CA GLN A 372 8.67 5.47 6.32
C GLN A 372 8.83 6.87 6.90
N PRO A 373 7.96 7.79 6.49
CA PRO A 373 6.94 7.65 5.44
C PRO A 373 7.55 7.48 4.06
N SER A 374 6.87 6.72 3.20
CA SER A 374 7.19 6.66 1.77
C SER A 374 6.85 8.00 1.12
N SER A 375 7.55 8.37 0.06
CA SER A 375 7.34 9.66 -0.62
C SER A 375 7.30 9.51 -2.13
N SER A 376 6.49 10.36 -2.75
CA SER A 376 6.39 10.48 -4.20
C SER A 376 6.38 11.95 -4.65
N ILE A 377 6.92 12.19 -5.83
CA ILE A 377 6.69 13.43 -6.55
C ILE A 377 5.57 13.23 -7.57
N GLN A 378 4.60 14.14 -7.51
CA GLN A 378 3.54 14.26 -8.49
C GLN A 378 4.04 15.25 -9.57
N VAL A 379 4.28 14.76 -10.77
CA VAL A 379 4.89 15.53 -11.85
C VAL A 379 3.83 15.91 -12.87
N SER A 380 3.62 17.22 -13.03
CA SER A 380 2.81 17.80 -14.12
C SER A 380 3.70 18.53 -15.11
N LYS A 381 3.23 18.71 -16.33
CA LYS A 381 3.81 19.63 -17.31
C LYS A 381 3.86 21.09 -16.82
N LYS A 382 3.13 21.44 -15.75
CA LYS A 382 3.15 22.76 -15.10
C LYS A 382 4.31 22.94 -14.14
N ASN A 383 4.88 21.86 -13.63
CA ASN A 383 5.95 21.95 -12.64
C ASN A 383 7.30 22.27 -13.27
N PRO A 384 8.15 23.07 -12.60
CA PRO A 384 9.47 23.43 -13.12
C PRO A 384 10.45 22.26 -13.05
N ASP A 385 11.38 22.16 -14.01
CA ASP A 385 12.40 21.09 -14.05
C ASP A 385 13.26 21.03 -12.79
N ARG A 386 13.55 22.18 -12.15
CA ARG A 386 14.27 22.22 -10.88
C ARG A 386 13.64 21.35 -9.77
N PHE A 387 12.32 21.15 -9.81
CA PHE A 387 11.62 20.25 -8.88
C PHE A 387 12.00 18.79 -9.14
N ILE A 388 11.94 18.35 -10.40
CA ILE A 388 12.31 16.99 -10.77
C ILE A 388 13.82 16.78 -10.59
N GLN A 389 14.65 17.78 -10.92
CA GLN A 389 16.10 17.75 -10.67
C GLN A 389 16.42 17.58 -9.18
N ARG A 390 15.66 18.25 -8.26
CA ARG A 390 15.84 18.05 -6.81
C ARG A 390 15.53 16.62 -6.39
N ALA A 391 14.45 16.03 -6.89
CA ALA A 391 14.10 14.64 -6.65
C ALA A 391 15.14 13.67 -7.28
N ALA A 392 15.60 13.92 -8.50
CA ALA A 392 16.64 13.13 -9.17
C ALA A 392 17.95 13.07 -8.37
N ARG A 393 18.33 14.17 -7.70
CA ARG A 393 19.48 14.19 -6.79
C ARG A 393 19.32 13.27 -5.59
N ILE A 394 18.12 13.08 -5.09
CA ILE A 394 17.83 12.12 -4.01
C ILE A 394 17.88 10.69 -4.59
N ILE A 395 17.20 10.45 -5.69
CA ILE A 395 17.14 9.15 -6.37
C ILE A 395 18.55 8.59 -6.64
N ARG A 396 19.47 9.42 -7.17
CA ARG A 396 20.85 8.98 -7.47
C ARG A 396 21.64 8.51 -6.26
N THR A 397 21.21 8.86 -5.03
CA THR A 397 21.87 8.39 -3.80
C THR A 397 21.62 6.92 -3.51
N GLY A 398 20.79 6.24 -4.30
CA GLY A 398 20.39 4.86 -4.09
C GLY A 398 19.36 4.65 -2.99
N PHE A 399 18.73 5.74 -2.50
CA PHE A 399 17.73 5.64 -1.42
C PHE A 399 16.40 4.98 -1.87
N GLY A 400 16.12 4.91 -3.18
CA GLY A 400 14.90 4.33 -3.72
C GLY A 400 13.65 5.20 -3.53
N GLN A 401 13.78 6.42 -3.06
CA GLN A 401 12.73 7.44 -2.91
C GLN A 401 13.25 8.79 -3.41
N PRO A 402 12.34 9.72 -3.79
CA PRO A 402 10.91 9.52 -4.03
C PRO A 402 10.66 8.74 -5.33
N SER A 403 9.50 8.11 -5.47
CA SER A 403 9.00 7.64 -6.77
C SER A 403 8.34 8.79 -7.54
N ALA A 404 8.20 8.65 -8.87
CA ALA A 404 7.60 9.68 -9.71
C ALA A 404 6.26 9.21 -10.28
N PHE A 405 5.24 10.07 -10.18
CA PHE A 405 3.89 9.87 -10.69
C PHE A 405 3.51 10.96 -11.68
N ASN A 406 2.73 10.60 -12.68
CA ASN A 406 2.18 11.52 -13.67
C ASN A 406 0.89 12.18 -13.17
N ALA A 407 1.02 13.37 -12.58
CA ALA A 407 -0.13 14.10 -12.04
C ALA A 407 -1.22 14.40 -13.11
N ASP A 408 -0.80 14.71 -14.33
CA ASP A 408 -1.75 15.02 -15.41
C ASP A 408 -2.54 13.78 -15.83
N LEU A 409 -1.92 12.59 -15.84
CA LEU A 409 -2.59 11.32 -16.12
C LEU A 409 -3.51 10.89 -14.97
N ILE A 410 -3.06 11.02 -13.72
CA ILE A 410 -3.88 10.70 -12.53
C ILE A 410 -5.20 11.46 -12.58
N VAL A 411 -5.19 12.74 -12.95
CA VAL A 411 -6.42 13.52 -13.10
C VAL A 411 -7.33 12.92 -14.19
N GLN A 412 -6.77 12.48 -15.32
CA GLN A 412 -7.55 11.82 -16.38
C GLN A 412 -8.15 10.50 -15.90
N GLU A 413 -7.37 9.67 -15.19
CA GLU A 413 -7.84 8.41 -14.60
C GLU A 413 -9.02 8.65 -13.65
N LEU A 414 -8.88 9.59 -12.72
CA LEU A 414 -9.91 9.89 -11.73
C LEU A 414 -11.18 10.48 -12.36
N VAL A 415 -11.03 11.38 -13.33
CA VAL A 415 -12.20 11.92 -14.09
C VAL A 415 -12.89 10.81 -14.89
N ARG A 416 -12.14 9.92 -15.55
CA ARG A 416 -12.69 8.75 -16.23
C ARG A 416 -13.48 7.84 -15.28
N MET A 417 -13.02 7.71 -14.03
CA MET A 417 -13.72 6.95 -12.98
C MET A 417 -14.94 7.71 -12.39
N GLY A 418 -15.32 8.86 -12.95
CA GLY A 418 -16.50 9.62 -12.57
C GLY A 418 -16.30 10.65 -11.44
N LYS A 419 -15.04 10.97 -11.06
CA LYS A 419 -14.76 12.05 -10.12
C LYS A 419 -14.93 13.42 -10.79
N THR A 420 -15.28 14.44 -10.03
CA THR A 420 -15.25 15.82 -10.54
C THR A 420 -13.81 16.24 -10.84
N MET A 421 -13.62 17.25 -11.68
CA MET A 421 -12.29 17.79 -11.99
C MET A 421 -11.56 18.30 -10.73
N GLU A 422 -12.29 18.93 -9.83
CA GLU A 422 -11.82 19.45 -8.55
C GLU A 422 -11.33 18.30 -7.64
N ASP A 423 -12.17 17.27 -7.42
CA ASP A 423 -11.84 16.11 -6.63
C ASP A 423 -10.67 15.30 -7.25
N ALA A 424 -10.60 15.24 -8.57
CA ALA A 424 -9.50 14.58 -9.28
C ALA A 424 -8.16 15.31 -9.09
N ARG A 425 -8.14 16.65 -9.11
CA ARG A 425 -6.93 17.46 -8.90
C ARG A 425 -6.46 17.47 -7.45
N SER A 426 -7.37 17.27 -6.48
CA SER A 426 -6.98 17.07 -5.07
C SER A 426 -6.53 15.63 -4.79
N GLY A 427 -6.68 14.72 -5.75
CA GLY A 427 -6.26 13.33 -5.65
C GLY A 427 -4.78 13.10 -5.90
N GLY A 428 -4.37 11.84 -5.79
CA GLY A 428 -2.98 11.40 -5.99
C GLY A 428 -2.80 9.93 -5.63
N SER A 429 -1.56 9.52 -5.34
CA SER A 429 -1.23 8.15 -4.96
C SER A 429 -1.37 7.93 -3.45
N SER A 430 -1.82 6.73 -3.07
CA SER A 430 -2.04 6.37 -1.67
C SER A 430 -1.07 5.34 -1.11
N GLY A 431 -0.61 4.46 -1.94
CA GLY A 431 0.29 3.38 -1.56
C GLY A 431 1.37 3.20 -2.60
N CYS A 432 1.43 2.01 -3.20
CA CYS A 432 2.46 1.71 -4.20
C CYS A 432 2.26 2.50 -5.49
N VAL A 433 1.05 2.43 -6.06
CA VAL A 433 0.66 3.14 -7.30
C VAL A 433 -0.83 3.50 -7.33
N GLU A 434 -1.60 3.05 -6.40
CA GLU A 434 -3.05 3.22 -6.34
C GLU A 434 -3.41 4.69 -6.22
N VAL A 435 -4.37 5.13 -7.03
CA VAL A 435 -4.81 6.53 -7.06
C VAL A 435 -6.26 6.68 -6.65
N GLY A 436 -6.57 7.80 -6.01
CA GLY A 436 -7.90 8.11 -5.53
C GLY A 436 -8.10 9.59 -5.23
N ALA A 437 -9.34 9.99 -5.00
CA ALA A 437 -9.70 11.33 -4.56
C ALA A 437 -9.51 11.45 -3.04
N PHE A 438 -8.50 12.21 -2.62
CA PHE A 438 -8.10 12.31 -1.21
C PHE A 438 -9.22 12.85 -0.32
N GLY A 439 -9.41 12.21 0.84
CA GLY A 439 -10.44 12.56 1.81
C GLY A 439 -11.89 12.33 1.35
N LYS A 440 -12.11 11.80 0.16
CA LYS A 440 -13.43 11.70 -0.48
C LYS A 440 -13.75 10.30 -0.97
N GLU A 441 -12.78 9.41 -1.02
CA GLU A 441 -12.93 8.07 -1.60
C GLU A 441 -12.55 6.96 -0.62
N ALA A 442 -13.38 5.93 -0.61
CA ALA A 442 -13.05 4.62 -0.09
C ALA A 442 -12.64 3.74 -1.28
N TYR A 443 -11.33 3.66 -1.56
CA TYR A 443 -10.80 2.80 -2.61
C TYR A 443 -10.11 1.60 -1.97
N ILE A 444 -10.78 0.47 -2.07
CA ILE A 444 -10.47 -0.73 -1.31
C ILE A 444 -9.76 -1.73 -2.20
N LEU A 445 -8.57 -2.13 -1.76
CA LEU A 445 -7.83 -3.22 -2.37
C LEU A 445 -8.41 -4.55 -1.91
N THR A 446 -8.57 -5.49 -2.84
CA THR A 446 -9.16 -6.78 -2.54
C THR A 446 -8.18 -7.94 -2.64
N GLY A 447 -6.97 -7.69 -3.15
CA GLY A 447 -5.92 -8.70 -3.31
C GLY A 447 -5.32 -8.75 -4.71
N TYR A 448 -4.32 -9.61 -4.86
CA TYR A 448 -3.60 -9.82 -6.11
C TYR A 448 -4.23 -10.93 -6.95
N PHE A 449 -4.03 -10.85 -8.27
CA PHE A 449 -4.55 -11.81 -9.24
C PHE A 449 -3.42 -12.29 -10.17
N ASN A 450 -3.19 -13.59 -10.23
CA ASN A 450 -2.09 -14.25 -10.93
C ASN A 450 -2.44 -14.52 -12.41
N LEU A 451 -2.12 -13.57 -13.29
CA LEU A 451 -2.39 -13.70 -14.72
C LEU A 451 -1.69 -14.91 -15.37
N PRO A 452 -0.38 -15.19 -15.11
CA PRO A 452 0.28 -16.40 -15.62
C PRO A 452 -0.35 -17.71 -15.15
N LYS A 453 -0.82 -17.80 -13.89
CA LYS A 453 -1.44 -19.01 -13.37
C LYS A 453 -2.75 -19.36 -14.07
N VAL A 454 -3.53 -18.34 -14.45
CA VAL A 454 -4.75 -18.56 -15.27
C VAL A 454 -4.42 -19.24 -16.59
N LEU A 455 -3.33 -18.85 -17.26
CA LEU A 455 -2.88 -19.50 -18.49
C LEU A 455 -2.35 -20.90 -18.22
N GLU A 456 -1.62 -21.12 -17.13
CA GLU A 456 -1.20 -22.48 -16.72
C GLU A 456 -2.41 -23.42 -16.57
N ILE A 457 -3.47 -22.98 -15.90
CA ILE A 457 -4.72 -23.73 -15.78
C ILE A 457 -5.37 -23.98 -17.16
N THR A 458 -5.31 -22.98 -18.07
CA THR A 458 -5.80 -23.12 -19.45
C THR A 458 -5.03 -24.21 -20.22
N LEU A 459 -3.69 -24.19 -20.10
CA LEU A 459 -2.82 -25.18 -20.74
C LEU A 459 -2.96 -26.60 -20.18
N HIS A 460 -3.64 -26.75 -19.04
CA HIS A 460 -3.95 -28.04 -18.41
C HIS A 460 -5.47 -28.33 -18.38
N ASN A 461 -6.22 -27.71 -19.31
CA ASN A 461 -7.67 -27.92 -19.47
C ASN A 461 -8.46 -27.79 -18.15
N GLY A 462 -8.18 -26.72 -17.39
CA GLY A 462 -8.86 -26.41 -16.13
C GLY A 462 -8.27 -27.07 -14.87
N ARG A 463 -7.25 -27.92 -15.01
CA ARG A 463 -6.61 -28.65 -13.92
C ARG A 463 -5.39 -27.88 -13.39
N ASP A 464 -5.28 -27.77 -12.07
CA ASP A 464 -4.06 -27.26 -11.43
C ASP A 464 -2.97 -28.35 -11.41
N PRO A 465 -1.83 -28.18 -12.12
CA PRO A 465 -0.79 -29.20 -12.17
C PRO A 465 -0.11 -29.47 -10.82
N ARG A 466 -0.11 -28.48 -9.90
CA ARG A 466 0.48 -28.61 -8.57
C ARG A 466 -0.33 -29.54 -7.66
N SER A 467 -1.64 -29.40 -7.63
CA SER A 467 -2.53 -30.17 -6.76
C SER A 467 -3.22 -31.34 -7.48
N GLY A 468 -3.23 -31.36 -8.81
CA GLY A 468 -3.97 -32.29 -9.63
C GLY A 468 -5.48 -32.09 -9.61
N LYS A 469 -6.01 -31.09 -8.90
CA LYS A 469 -7.45 -30.82 -8.80
C LYS A 469 -7.98 -30.10 -10.06
N GLN A 470 -9.21 -30.39 -10.43
CA GLN A 470 -9.96 -29.58 -11.41
C GLN A 470 -10.49 -28.36 -10.68
N ILE A 471 -9.98 -27.19 -11.02
CA ILE A 471 -10.35 -25.91 -10.36
C ILE A 471 -10.89 -24.87 -11.34
N GLY A 472 -10.60 -25.03 -12.63
CA GLY A 472 -11.05 -24.14 -13.71
C GLY A 472 -11.99 -24.85 -14.67
N LEU A 473 -12.38 -24.12 -15.73
CA LEU A 473 -13.22 -24.66 -16.79
C LEU A 473 -12.44 -25.65 -17.68
N GLU A 474 -13.11 -26.65 -18.18
CA GLU A 474 -12.62 -27.50 -19.28
C GLU A 474 -12.76 -26.70 -20.61
N THR A 475 -11.70 -25.96 -20.99
CA THR A 475 -11.69 -25.12 -22.18
C THR A 475 -11.23 -25.83 -23.44
N GLY A 476 -10.86 -27.10 -23.34
CA GLY A 476 -10.38 -27.97 -24.42
C GLY A 476 -8.91 -28.37 -24.23
N ASP A 477 -8.51 -29.45 -24.88
CA ASP A 477 -7.12 -29.91 -24.93
C ASP A 477 -6.28 -28.88 -25.74
N PRO A 478 -5.25 -28.25 -25.14
CA PRO A 478 -4.46 -27.24 -25.84
C PRO A 478 -3.72 -27.77 -27.07
N THR A 479 -3.46 -29.09 -27.15
CA THR A 479 -2.87 -29.72 -28.34
C THR A 479 -3.80 -29.71 -29.55
N GLY A 480 -5.10 -29.54 -29.31
CA GLY A 480 -6.15 -29.46 -30.32
C GLY A 480 -6.36 -28.09 -30.93
N PHE A 481 -5.84 -27.02 -30.30
CA PHE A 481 -6.03 -25.64 -30.79
C PHE A 481 -5.26 -25.42 -32.11
N GLN A 482 -5.98 -24.99 -33.14
CA GLN A 482 -5.44 -24.81 -34.48
C GLN A 482 -4.82 -23.43 -34.74
N SER A 483 -5.14 -22.46 -33.86
CA SER A 483 -4.71 -21.09 -33.96
C SER A 483 -4.43 -20.46 -32.60
N PHE A 484 -3.65 -19.40 -32.59
CA PHE A 484 -3.43 -18.59 -31.39
C PHE A 484 -4.74 -17.97 -30.87
N GLU A 485 -5.67 -17.65 -31.77
CA GLU A 485 -6.97 -17.09 -31.39
C GLU A 485 -7.82 -18.11 -30.58
N GLU A 486 -7.77 -19.39 -30.91
CA GLU A 486 -8.47 -20.44 -30.12
C GLU A 486 -7.85 -20.57 -28.73
N LEU A 487 -6.54 -20.57 -28.63
CA LEU A 487 -5.83 -20.57 -27.32
C LEU A 487 -6.15 -19.35 -26.51
N PHE A 488 -6.10 -18.16 -27.12
CA PHE A 488 -6.36 -16.89 -26.43
C PHE A 488 -7.82 -16.81 -25.95
N ALA A 489 -8.78 -17.27 -26.75
CA ALA A 489 -10.18 -17.34 -26.36
C ALA A 489 -10.42 -18.33 -25.18
N ALA A 490 -9.67 -19.44 -25.12
CA ALA A 490 -9.69 -20.35 -23.98
C ALA A 490 -9.14 -19.66 -22.71
N PHE A 491 -8.05 -18.91 -22.83
CA PHE A 491 -7.51 -18.10 -21.75
C PHE A 491 -8.50 -17.04 -21.26
N GLU A 492 -9.16 -16.29 -22.14
CA GLU A 492 -10.18 -15.30 -21.78
C GLU A 492 -11.34 -15.91 -21.01
N LYS A 493 -11.78 -17.10 -21.38
CA LYS A 493 -12.83 -17.83 -20.65
C LYS A 493 -12.39 -18.21 -19.22
N GLN A 494 -11.16 -18.70 -19.05
CA GLN A 494 -10.61 -19.02 -17.73
C GLN A 494 -10.43 -17.74 -16.89
N LEU A 495 -9.93 -16.66 -17.48
CA LEU A 495 -9.75 -15.38 -16.84
C LEU A 495 -11.08 -14.86 -16.28
N LEU A 496 -12.12 -14.84 -17.11
CA LEU A 496 -13.47 -14.43 -16.72
C LEU A 496 -14.03 -15.30 -15.57
N TYR A 497 -13.87 -16.61 -15.66
CA TYR A 497 -14.33 -17.55 -14.65
C TYR A 497 -13.71 -17.28 -13.27
N PHE A 498 -12.39 -17.12 -13.20
CA PHE A 498 -11.71 -16.86 -11.92
C PHE A 498 -11.98 -15.46 -11.38
N LEU A 499 -12.14 -14.45 -12.25
CA LEU A 499 -12.57 -13.12 -11.84
C LEU A 499 -14.01 -13.11 -11.31
N ASP A 500 -14.91 -13.92 -11.87
CA ASP A 500 -16.28 -14.09 -11.34
C ASP A 500 -16.25 -14.66 -9.91
N ILE A 501 -15.41 -15.67 -9.66
CA ILE A 501 -15.22 -16.24 -8.32
C ILE A 501 -14.67 -15.18 -7.37
N LYS A 502 -13.61 -14.44 -7.77
CA LYS A 502 -12.99 -13.40 -6.95
C LYS A 502 -13.97 -12.30 -6.60
N VAL A 503 -14.69 -11.74 -7.58
CA VAL A 503 -15.67 -10.66 -7.37
C VAL A 503 -16.82 -11.11 -6.47
N ARG A 504 -17.36 -12.33 -6.67
CA ARG A 504 -18.40 -12.88 -5.81
C ARG A 504 -17.94 -13.01 -4.36
N GLY A 505 -16.74 -13.53 -4.15
CA GLY A 505 -16.14 -13.59 -2.81
C GLY A 505 -15.96 -12.22 -2.17
N ASN A 506 -15.44 -11.26 -2.94
CA ASN A 506 -15.25 -9.90 -2.46
C ASN A 506 -16.56 -9.21 -2.05
N GLN A 507 -17.66 -9.44 -2.77
CA GLN A 507 -18.97 -8.91 -2.39
C GLN A 507 -19.42 -9.42 -1.01
N VAL A 508 -19.16 -10.70 -0.72
CA VAL A 508 -19.42 -11.27 0.62
C VAL A 508 -18.53 -10.60 1.66
N ILE A 509 -17.24 -10.47 1.38
CA ILE A 509 -16.26 -9.86 2.30
C ILE A 509 -16.61 -8.39 2.60
N GLU A 510 -16.93 -7.59 1.58
CA GLU A 510 -17.36 -6.20 1.77
C GLU A 510 -18.59 -6.11 2.72
N ARG A 511 -19.54 -7.03 2.58
CA ARG A 511 -20.71 -7.08 3.48
C ARG A 511 -20.37 -7.53 4.89
N LEU A 512 -19.40 -8.44 5.06
CA LEU A 512 -18.90 -8.81 6.39
C LEU A 512 -18.25 -7.62 7.09
N TYR A 513 -17.42 -6.84 6.38
CA TYR A 513 -16.83 -5.62 6.94
C TYR A 513 -17.89 -4.58 7.32
N ALA A 514 -18.84 -4.30 6.44
CA ALA A 514 -19.92 -3.37 6.73
C ALA A 514 -20.76 -3.79 7.95
N THR A 515 -20.92 -5.10 8.17
CA THR A 515 -21.76 -5.63 9.25
C THR A 515 -21.01 -5.71 10.59
N PHE A 516 -19.77 -6.21 10.58
CA PHE A 516 -19.04 -6.55 11.80
C PHE A 516 -17.91 -5.58 12.15
N MET A 517 -17.43 -4.83 11.17
CA MET A 517 -16.26 -3.94 11.30
C MET A 517 -16.55 -2.51 10.85
N PRO A 518 -17.66 -1.88 11.27
CA PRO A 518 -17.81 -0.45 11.03
C PRO A 518 -16.63 0.33 11.65
N ALA A 519 -16.22 1.40 10.98
CA ALA A 519 -15.08 2.25 11.34
C ALA A 519 -15.53 3.70 11.57
N PRO A 520 -16.21 4.00 12.69
CA PRO A 520 -16.80 5.30 12.95
C PRO A 520 -15.79 6.44 13.03
N PHE A 521 -14.55 6.21 13.51
CA PHE A 521 -13.53 7.25 13.53
C PHE A 521 -13.02 7.56 12.11
N LEU A 522 -12.72 6.54 11.32
CA LEU A 522 -12.35 6.74 9.91
C LEU A 522 -13.46 7.44 9.14
N SER A 523 -14.71 7.08 9.40
CA SER A 523 -15.89 7.67 8.75
C SER A 523 -16.03 9.17 9.01
N LEU A 524 -15.61 9.70 10.18
CA LEU A 524 -15.57 11.14 10.46
C LEU A 524 -14.70 11.91 9.45
N LEU A 525 -13.62 11.30 9.02
CA LEU A 525 -12.56 11.95 8.26
C LEU A 525 -12.87 12.00 6.76
N ILE A 526 -13.72 11.08 6.27
CA ILE A 526 -14.02 10.93 4.85
C ILE A 526 -15.30 11.67 4.50
N ASN A 527 -15.22 12.48 3.45
CA ASN A 527 -16.34 13.33 3.02
C ASN A 527 -17.57 12.50 2.67
N ASP A 528 -18.71 13.05 3.02
CA ASP A 528 -20.06 12.57 2.85
C ASP A 528 -20.49 11.48 3.85
N CYS A 529 -19.60 10.81 4.61
CA CYS A 529 -20.00 9.83 5.61
C CYS A 529 -20.92 10.43 6.69
N ILE A 530 -20.55 11.58 7.28
CA ILE A 530 -21.41 12.31 8.24
C ILE A 530 -22.70 12.75 7.56
N ALA A 531 -22.61 13.36 6.37
CA ALA A 531 -23.77 13.88 5.66
C ALA A 531 -24.79 12.80 5.29
N ARG A 532 -24.31 11.59 4.98
CA ARG A 532 -25.12 10.42 4.66
C ARG A 532 -25.56 9.64 5.89
N GLY A 533 -24.92 9.85 7.05
CA GLY A 533 -25.10 9.04 8.24
C GLY A 533 -24.74 7.57 7.95
N ARG A 534 -23.60 7.31 7.32
CA ARG A 534 -23.25 5.98 6.81
C ARG A 534 -21.77 5.72 6.96
N ASP A 535 -21.43 4.48 7.36
CA ASP A 535 -20.05 4.05 7.58
C ASP A 535 -19.23 3.99 6.27
N TYR A 536 -17.92 4.18 6.41
CA TYR A 536 -16.93 4.04 5.34
C TYR A 536 -17.02 2.68 4.63
N HIS A 537 -17.14 1.59 5.38
CA HIS A 537 -17.25 0.23 4.83
C HIS A 537 -18.62 -0.07 4.22
N ASP A 538 -19.61 0.74 4.50
CA ASP A 538 -20.97 0.58 3.94
C ASP A 538 -21.30 1.60 2.83
N GLY A 539 -20.32 2.24 2.24
CA GLY A 539 -20.53 3.18 1.13
C GLY A 539 -20.88 4.60 1.56
N GLY A 540 -20.45 5.01 2.75
CA GLY A 540 -20.64 6.38 3.27
C GLY A 540 -19.80 7.41 2.51
N ALA A 541 -18.62 7.05 1.99
CA ALA A 541 -17.76 7.94 1.24
C ALA A 541 -18.42 8.47 -0.05
N ARG A 542 -17.96 9.64 -0.53
CA ARG A 542 -18.44 10.22 -1.79
C ARG A 542 -18.24 9.27 -2.96
N TYR A 543 -17.07 8.66 -3.05
CA TYR A 543 -16.70 7.65 -4.05
C TYR A 543 -16.35 6.34 -3.37
N ASN A 544 -16.69 5.21 -3.99
CA ASN A 544 -16.49 3.87 -3.42
C ASN A 544 -15.98 2.91 -4.50
N SER A 545 -14.66 2.76 -4.62
CA SER A 545 -14.03 1.88 -5.60
C SER A 545 -13.50 0.61 -4.95
N SER A 546 -13.49 -0.50 -5.70
CA SER A 546 -12.84 -1.76 -5.32
C SER A 546 -11.82 -2.12 -6.40
N TYR A 547 -10.61 -2.53 -5.99
CA TYR A 547 -9.51 -2.81 -6.92
C TYR A 547 -9.09 -4.28 -6.82
N VAL A 548 -8.81 -4.89 -7.99
CA VAL A 548 -8.10 -6.17 -8.09
C VAL A 548 -6.77 -5.92 -8.80
N GLN A 549 -5.69 -6.41 -8.22
CA GLN A 549 -4.33 -6.09 -8.64
C GLN A 549 -3.74 -7.21 -9.49
N GLY A 550 -3.65 -7.02 -10.82
CA GLY A 550 -3.04 -7.95 -11.75
C GLY A 550 -1.52 -8.03 -11.57
N VAL A 551 -1.00 -9.26 -11.53
CA VAL A 551 0.44 -9.56 -11.36
C VAL A 551 0.97 -10.39 -12.50
N GLY A 552 2.21 -10.10 -12.93
CA GLY A 552 2.92 -10.87 -13.93
C GLY A 552 2.57 -10.49 -15.37
N LEU A 553 2.26 -9.21 -15.65
CA LEU A 553 1.92 -8.76 -17.01
C LEU A 553 3.07 -9.05 -18.00
N GLY A 554 4.32 -8.75 -17.65
CA GLY A 554 5.48 -9.08 -18.51
C GLY A 554 5.61 -10.58 -18.73
N SER A 555 5.44 -11.38 -17.67
CA SER A 555 5.50 -12.85 -17.75
C SER A 555 4.43 -13.43 -18.67
N ILE A 556 3.14 -13.08 -18.46
CA ILE A 556 2.05 -13.60 -19.30
C ILE A 556 2.21 -13.16 -20.77
N THR A 557 2.71 -11.95 -20.98
CA THR A 557 3.00 -11.44 -22.34
C THR A 557 4.06 -12.29 -23.03
N ASP A 558 5.19 -12.53 -22.36
CA ASP A 558 6.27 -13.34 -22.92
C ASP A 558 5.87 -14.80 -23.12
N ILE A 559 5.05 -15.37 -22.22
CA ILE A 559 4.52 -16.73 -22.36
C ILE A 559 3.65 -16.85 -23.62
N LEU A 560 2.67 -15.95 -23.77
CA LEU A 560 1.78 -15.95 -24.93
C LEU A 560 2.52 -15.63 -26.23
N THR A 561 3.54 -14.74 -26.16
CA THR A 561 4.43 -14.45 -27.28
C THR A 561 5.19 -15.69 -27.72
N ALA A 562 5.74 -16.46 -26.78
CA ALA A 562 6.45 -17.70 -27.12
C ALA A 562 5.53 -18.76 -27.75
N LEU A 563 4.32 -18.92 -27.22
CA LEU A 563 3.31 -19.83 -27.79
C LEU A 563 2.92 -19.42 -29.21
N ASN A 564 2.58 -18.14 -29.39
CA ASN A 564 2.22 -17.66 -30.73
C ASN A 564 3.38 -17.82 -31.72
N TYR A 565 4.55 -17.29 -31.37
CA TYR A 565 5.72 -17.25 -32.25
C TYR A 565 6.22 -18.66 -32.66
N HIS A 566 6.38 -19.57 -31.69
CA HIS A 566 6.99 -20.88 -31.94
C HIS A 566 6.01 -21.94 -32.43
N ILE A 567 4.75 -21.89 -32.00
CA ILE A 567 3.77 -22.95 -32.32
C ILE A 567 2.94 -22.56 -33.55
N TYR A 568 2.37 -21.36 -33.57
CA TYR A 568 1.40 -20.99 -34.60
C TYR A 568 2.06 -20.30 -35.78
N ASP A 569 2.96 -19.32 -35.57
CA ASP A 569 3.58 -18.56 -36.67
C ASP A 569 4.76 -19.29 -37.30
N ARG A 570 5.81 -19.59 -36.54
CA ARG A 570 7.03 -20.23 -37.05
C ARG A 570 6.91 -21.74 -37.15
N LYS A 571 5.95 -22.35 -36.47
CA LYS A 571 5.73 -23.81 -36.44
C LYS A 571 7.04 -24.58 -36.16
N SER A 572 7.89 -24.00 -35.31
CA SER A 572 9.19 -24.56 -34.97
C SER A 572 9.13 -25.64 -33.87
N MET A 573 7.99 -25.78 -33.25
CA MET A 573 7.62 -26.85 -32.29
C MET A 573 6.12 -27.01 -32.25
N THR A 574 5.65 -28.12 -31.72
CA THR A 574 4.23 -28.37 -31.49
C THR A 574 3.82 -28.05 -30.05
N MET A 575 2.52 -27.85 -29.80
CA MET A 575 2.00 -27.68 -28.45
C MET A 575 2.34 -28.87 -27.54
N ALA A 576 2.22 -30.10 -28.04
CA ALA A 576 2.58 -31.29 -27.27
C ALA A 576 4.07 -31.32 -26.87
N GLN A 577 4.99 -30.88 -27.74
CA GLN A 577 6.40 -30.74 -27.41
C GLN A 577 6.61 -29.65 -26.33
N MET A 578 5.94 -28.52 -26.43
CA MET A 578 6.01 -27.45 -25.44
C MET A 578 5.54 -27.95 -24.06
N LEU A 579 4.37 -28.59 -24.01
CA LEU A 579 3.82 -29.14 -22.75
C LEU A 579 4.75 -30.18 -22.13
N SER A 580 5.33 -31.07 -22.92
CA SER A 580 6.29 -32.06 -22.42
C SER A 580 7.58 -31.45 -21.85
N MET A 581 8.04 -30.33 -22.40
CA MET A 581 9.21 -29.62 -21.87
C MET A 581 8.93 -28.93 -20.55
N ILE A 582 7.79 -28.24 -20.42
CA ILE A 582 7.43 -27.54 -19.17
C ILE A 582 7.07 -28.52 -18.05
N GLU A 583 6.45 -29.66 -18.37
CA GLU A 583 6.11 -30.71 -17.39
C GLU A 583 7.36 -31.21 -16.64
N VAL A 584 8.50 -31.32 -17.32
CA VAL A 584 9.78 -31.76 -16.72
C VAL A 584 10.70 -30.58 -16.35
N ASP A 585 10.18 -29.36 -16.25
CA ASP A 585 10.94 -28.15 -15.96
C ASP A 585 12.16 -27.97 -16.89
N PHE A 586 12.02 -28.28 -18.16
CA PHE A 586 13.06 -28.27 -19.19
C PHE A 586 14.26 -29.20 -18.93
N VAL A 587 14.15 -30.15 -17.99
CA VAL A 587 15.22 -31.12 -17.76
C VAL A 587 15.42 -31.96 -19.04
N GLY A 588 16.64 -31.93 -19.60
CA GLY A 588 16.97 -32.55 -20.88
C GLY A 588 16.66 -31.72 -22.12
N PHE A 589 16.05 -30.53 -21.97
CA PHE A 589 15.66 -29.62 -23.06
C PHE A 589 16.30 -28.23 -22.94
N GLU A 590 17.49 -28.12 -22.37
CA GLU A 590 18.15 -26.82 -22.14
C GLU A 590 18.41 -26.03 -23.43
N ARG A 591 18.70 -26.71 -24.56
CA ARG A 591 18.87 -26.07 -25.86
C ARG A 591 17.59 -25.37 -26.33
N GLU A 592 16.46 -26.05 -26.18
CA GLU A 592 15.12 -25.54 -26.51
C GLU A 592 14.76 -24.39 -25.59
N ARG A 593 15.04 -24.53 -24.29
CA ARG A 593 14.86 -23.47 -23.30
C ARG A 593 15.66 -22.22 -23.67
N GLN A 594 16.94 -22.35 -24.02
CA GLN A 594 17.77 -21.22 -24.47
C GLN A 594 17.25 -20.58 -25.76
N LYS A 595 16.62 -21.36 -26.63
CA LYS A 595 15.94 -20.82 -27.82
C LYS A 595 14.74 -19.95 -27.43
N LEU A 596 13.91 -20.41 -26.48
CA LEU A 596 12.75 -19.67 -25.94
C LEU A 596 13.19 -18.36 -25.29
N LEU A 597 14.25 -18.39 -24.49
CA LEU A 597 14.78 -17.21 -23.80
C LEU A 597 15.39 -16.16 -24.74
N ASN A 598 16.08 -16.61 -25.82
CA ASN A 598 16.96 -15.73 -26.58
C ASN A 598 16.52 -15.45 -28.02
N LYS A 599 15.49 -16.18 -28.56
CA LYS A 599 15.05 -16.06 -29.95
C LYS A 599 13.56 -15.69 -30.08
N THR A 600 12.85 -15.58 -28.97
CA THR A 600 11.47 -15.11 -28.93
C THR A 600 11.47 -13.59 -28.77
N PRO A 601 10.62 -12.84 -29.49
CA PRO A 601 10.36 -11.45 -29.18
C PRO A 601 9.93 -11.31 -27.72
N LYS A 602 10.40 -10.24 -27.04
CA LYS A 602 10.16 -10.03 -25.60
C LYS A 602 9.60 -8.64 -25.35
N TYR A 603 8.64 -8.56 -24.43
CA TYR A 603 8.12 -7.30 -23.92
C TYR A 603 9.22 -6.47 -23.25
N GLY A 604 9.14 -5.15 -23.39
CA GLY A 604 10.12 -4.22 -22.84
C GLY A 604 11.30 -3.88 -23.79
N ASN A 605 11.19 -4.24 -25.07
CA ASN A 605 12.22 -3.99 -26.08
C ASN A 605 11.72 -3.14 -27.27
N ASP A 606 10.56 -2.48 -27.12
CA ASP A 606 9.87 -1.76 -28.19
C ASP A 606 9.59 -2.67 -29.42
N ASP A 607 9.26 -3.92 -29.16
CA ASP A 607 8.93 -4.92 -30.18
C ASP A 607 7.41 -5.03 -30.33
N ASP A 608 6.88 -4.54 -31.44
CA ASP A 608 5.43 -4.52 -31.69
C ASP A 608 4.77 -5.90 -31.68
N TYR A 609 5.53 -6.98 -31.91
CA TYR A 609 5.00 -8.34 -31.82
C TYR A 609 4.64 -8.69 -30.38
N ALA A 610 5.57 -8.49 -29.43
CA ALA A 610 5.35 -8.76 -28.01
C ALA A 610 4.41 -7.72 -27.39
N ASP A 611 4.62 -6.42 -27.70
CA ASP A 611 3.82 -5.33 -27.15
C ASP A 611 2.35 -5.41 -27.61
N GLY A 612 2.10 -5.94 -28.84
CA GLY A 612 0.76 -6.23 -29.33
C GLY A 612 0.03 -7.30 -28.49
N ILE A 613 0.75 -8.31 -28.02
CA ILE A 613 0.21 -9.34 -27.12
C ILE A 613 -0.03 -8.75 -25.72
N MET A 614 0.88 -7.92 -25.20
CA MET A 614 0.68 -7.20 -23.92
C MET A 614 -0.63 -6.42 -23.95
N ARG A 615 -0.89 -5.63 -25.02
CA ARG A 615 -2.15 -4.89 -25.14
C ARG A 615 -3.37 -5.80 -25.14
N ARG A 616 -3.31 -6.96 -25.78
CA ARG A 616 -4.42 -7.95 -25.77
C ARG A 616 -4.68 -8.49 -24.37
N VAL A 617 -3.63 -8.82 -23.61
CA VAL A 617 -3.77 -9.28 -22.22
C VAL A 617 -4.38 -8.18 -21.33
N PHE A 618 -3.90 -6.95 -21.49
CA PHE A 618 -4.47 -5.79 -20.79
C PHE A 618 -5.96 -5.62 -21.09
N GLU A 619 -6.35 -5.64 -22.38
CA GLU A 619 -7.76 -5.52 -22.78
C GLU A 619 -8.62 -6.66 -22.24
N ALA A 620 -8.13 -7.90 -22.26
CA ALA A 620 -8.85 -9.04 -21.71
C ALA A 620 -9.10 -8.88 -20.20
N TYR A 621 -8.09 -8.47 -19.43
CA TYR A 621 -8.20 -8.24 -17.99
C TYR A 621 -9.10 -7.06 -17.66
N PHE A 622 -8.92 -5.94 -18.36
CA PHE A 622 -9.75 -4.75 -18.21
C PHE A 622 -11.24 -5.06 -18.49
N ASN A 623 -11.54 -5.64 -19.65
CA ASN A 623 -12.92 -5.93 -20.06
C ASN A 623 -13.61 -6.96 -19.15
N ALA A 624 -12.84 -7.85 -18.54
CA ALA A 624 -13.38 -8.85 -17.61
C ALA A 624 -13.76 -8.26 -16.23
N LEU A 625 -13.18 -7.13 -15.82
CA LEU A 625 -13.32 -6.62 -14.46
C LEU A 625 -13.88 -5.20 -14.35
N ASP A 626 -13.36 -4.24 -15.17
CA ASP A 626 -13.65 -2.81 -15.00
C ASP A 626 -15.13 -2.51 -15.12
N GLY A 627 -15.65 -1.65 -14.23
CA GLY A 627 -17.06 -1.22 -14.23
C GLY A 627 -18.04 -2.18 -13.57
N ARG A 628 -17.61 -3.38 -13.11
CA ARG A 628 -18.51 -4.25 -12.32
C ARG A 628 -18.89 -3.57 -11.02
N LYS A 629 -20.15 -3.73 -10.60
CA LYS A 629 -20.64 -3.09 -9.38
C LYS A 629 -20.15 -3.78 -8.13
N ASN A 630 -19.77 -2.98 -7.12
CA ASN A 630 -19.46 -3.45 -5.77
C ASN A 630 -20.65 -3.24 -4.82
N THR A 631 -20.57 -3.74 -3.58
CA THR A 631 -21.67 -3.65 -2.63
C THR A 631 -21.82 -2.29 -1.96
N ARG A 632 -20.84 -1.38 -2.17
CA ARG A 632 -20.77 -0.06 -1.55
C ARG A 632 -21.30 1.06 -2.46
N GLY A 633 -21.90 0.69 -3.60
CA GLY A 633 -22.47 1.64 -4.56
C GLY A 633 -21.48 2.20 -5.59
N GLY A 634 -20.27 1.64 -5.66
CA GLY A 634 -19.25 1.98 -6.64
C GLY A 634 -18.96 0.84 -7.61
N GLU A 635 -17.73 0.79 -8.12
CA GLU A 635 -17.33 -0.15 -9.18
C GLU A 635 -15.95 -0.76 -8.91
N TYR A 636 -15.73 -1.95 -9.49
CA TYR A 636 -14.42 -2.57 -9.57
C TYR A 636 -13.56 -1.89 -10.63
N ARG A 637 -12.26 -1.80 -10.33
CA ARG A 637 -11.22 -1.26 -11.20
C ARG A 637 -10.00 -2.19 -11.18
N ILE A 638 -9.11 -2.05 -12.15
CA ILE A 638 -7.84 -2.79 -12.19
C ILE A 638 -6.67 -1.91 -11.73
N ASN A 639 -5.71 -2.56 -11.07
CA ASN A 639 -4.33 -2.08 -10.90
C ASN A 639 -3.37 -3.13 -11.46
N LEU A 640 -2.13 -2.72 -11.73
CA LEU A 640 -1.07 -3.63 -12.18
C LEU A 640 0.19 -3.42 -11.33
N LEU A 641 0.26 -4.12 -10.22
CA LEU A 641 1.37 -4.09 -9.26
C LEU A 641 1.41 -5.35 -8.40
N PRO A 642 2.56 -5.74 -7.82
CA PRO A 642 2.67 -6.98 -7.07
C PRO A 642 2.95 -6.81 -5.56
N THR A 643 3.44 -5.68 -5.05
CA THR A 643 4.20 -5.61 -3.79
C THR A 643 5.32 -6.68 -3.78
N THR A 644 5.16 -7.81 -3.08
CA THR A 644 6.04 -9.00 -3.20
C THR A 644 5.32 -10.22 -3.77
N CYS A 645 4.07 -10.07 -4.18
CA CYS A 645 3.21 -11.18 -4.60
C CYS A 645 3.71 -11.91 -5.85
N HIS A 646 4.52 -11.26 -6.71
CA HIS A 646 5.18 -11.89 -7.84
C HIS A 646 6.14 -13.03 -7.43
N ILE A 647 6.73 -12.94 -6.22
CA ILE A 647 7.53 -14.02 -5.61
C ILE A 647 6.61 -15.17 -5.20
N TYR A 648 5.55 -14.87 -4.44
CA TYR A 648 4.58 -15.88 -4.01
C TYR A 648 3.90 -16.56 -5.21
N PHE A 649 3.39 -15.80 -6.16
CA PHE A 649 2.75 -16.37 -7.35
C PHE A 649 3.73 -17.16 -8.21
N GLY A 650 4.98 -16.74 -8.30
CA GLY A 650 6.03 -17.52 -8.93
C GLY A 650 6.24 -18.87 -8.24
N SER A 651 6.23 -18.90 -6.90
CA SER A 651 6.44 -20.13 -6.11
C SER A 651 5.28 -21.15 -6.20
N VAL A 652 4.13 -20.76 -6.73
CA VAL A 652 2.97 -21.65 -6.97
C VAL A 652 2.69 -21.90 -8.45
N THR A 653 3.53 -21.38 -9.36
CA THR A 653 3.41 -21.53 -10.81
C THR A 653 4.54 -22.39 -11.34
N GLY A 654 4.23 -23.41 -12.12
CA GLY A 654 5.18 -24.32 -12.76
C GLY A 654 6.07 -23.66 -13.80
N ALA A 655 6.85 -24.43 -14.56
CA ALA A 655 7.63 -23.92 -15.68
C ALA A 655 6.71 -23.36 -16.78
N THR A 656 7.18 -22.33 -17.49
CA THR A 656 6.35 -21.63 -18.45
C THR A 656 6.95 -21.61 -19.87
N PRO A 657 6.12 -21.51 -20.92
CA PRO A 657 6.54 -21.57 -22.33
C PRO A 657 7.57 -20.54 -22.78
N ASP A 658 7.78 -19.44 -22.05
CA ASP A 658 8.83 -18.43 -22.31
C ASP A 658 10.23 -18.88 -21.88
N GLY A 659 10.35 -20.06 -21.23
CA GLY A 659 11.58 -20.63 -20.72
C GLY A 659 11.86 -20.35 -19.23
N ARG A 660 10.89 -19.75 -18.47
CA ARG A 660 10.98 -19.58 -17.02
C ARG A 660 10.93 -20.96 -16.34
N LYS A 661 11.79 -21.18 -15.36
CA LYS A 661 11.80 -22.37 -14.53
C LYS A 661 10.62 -22.40 -13.54
N ALA A 662 10.17 -23.59 -13.18
CA ALA A 662 9.17 -23.76 -12.14
C ALA A 662 9.60 -23.10 -10.83
N TRP A 663 8.61 -22.56 -10.11
CA TRP A 663 8.78 -22.01 -8.74
C TRP A 663 9.70 -20.79 -8.63
N THR A 664 10.09 -20.18 -9.74
CA THR A 664 10.86 -18.93 -9.77
C THR A 664 9.92 -17.71 -9.85
N PRO A 665 10.38 -16.51 -9.44
CA PRO A 665 9.54 -15.29 -9.49
C PRO A 665 8.95 -15.02 -10.87
N LEU A 666 7.77 -14.39 -10.88
CA LEU A 666 7.17 -13.76 -12.07
C LEU A 666 7.76 -12.35 -12.27
N SER A 667 7.39 -11.69 -13.38
CA SER A 667 7.67 -10.26 -13.55
C SER A 667 6.84 -9.43 -12.56
N GLU A 668 7.42 -8.31 -12.11
CA GLU A 668 6.78 -7.41 -11.17
C GLU A 668 6.08 -6.25 -11.88
N GLY A 669 4.89 -5.86 -11.41
CA GLY A 669 4.10 -4.76 -11.99
C GLY A 669 3.87 -4.89 -13.49
N ILE A 670 4.21 -3.82 -14.21
CA ILE A 670 4.22 -3.78 -15.67
C ILE A 670 5.65 -3.86 -16.23
N SER A 671 6.64 -4.15 -15.39
CA SER A 671 8.03 -4.28 -15.83
C SER A 671 8.22 -5.53 -16.69
N PRO A 672 9.22 -5.54 -17.58
CA PRO A 672 9.62 -6.74 -18.31
C PRO A 672 10.03 -7.89 -17.39
N VAL A 673 10.06 -9.11 -17.90
CA VAL A 673 10.68 -10.23 -17.20
C VAL A 673 12.16 -9.91 -16.93
N GLN A 674 12.66 -10.26 -15.76
CA GLN A 674 14.01 -9.94 -15.32
C GLN A 674 15.07 -10.37 -16.34
N GLY A 675 15.87 -9.42 -16.82
CA GLY A 675 16.91 -9.64 -17.84
C GLY A 675 16.40 -9.81 -19.28
N ALA A 676 15.10 -9.62 -19.55
CA ALA A 676 14.53 -9.73 -20.89
C ALA A 676 14.62 -8.42 -21.71
N ASP A 677 14.71 -7.28 -21.05
CA ASP A 677 14.78 -5.94 -21.62
C ASP A 677 16.23 -5.58 -22.01
N ARG A 678 16.57 -5.81 -23.27
CA ARG A 678 17.96 -5.72 -23.78
C ARG A 678 18.25 -4.46 -24.61
N HIS A 679 17.23 -3.68 -24.94
CA HIS A 679 17.33 -2.51 -25.80
C HIS A 679 17.40 -1.18 -25.03
N GLY A 680 17.65 -1.24 -23.72
CA GLY A 680 17.82 -0.07 -22.86
C GLY A 680 16.52 0.47 -22.25
N PRO A 681 16.63 1.42 -21.33
CA PRO A 681 15.50 1.90 -20.54
C PRO A 681 14.44 2.61 -21.39
N THR A 682 14.84 3.33 -22.44
CA THR A 682 13.90 4.01 -23.34
C THR A 682 12.99 3.05 -24.11
N ALA A 683 13.52 1.88 -24.52
CA ALA A 683 12.69 0.84 -25.15
C ALA A 683 11.67 0.24 -24.16
N VAL A 684 12.04 0.10 -22.88
CA VAL A 684 11.09 -0.31 -21.84
C VAL A 684 9.97 0.70 -21.71
N LEU A 685 10.28 2.01 -21.66
CA LEU A 685 9.27 3.05 -21.57
C LEU A 685 8.33 3.06 -22.77
N GLN A 686 8.87 2.87 -23.97
CA GLN A 686 8.07 2.80 -25.19
C GLN A 686 7.13 1.59 -25.20
N SER A 687 7.62 0.40 -24.82
CA SER A 687 6.77 -0.78 -24.66
C SER A 687 5.65 -0.54 -23.62
N ALA A 688 5.99 -0.03 -22.44
CA ALA A 688 5.04 0.24 -21.36
C ALA A 688 3.99 1.29 -21.76
N SER A 689 4.38 2.32 -22.52
CA SER A 689 3.47 3.39 -22.98
C SER A 689 2.46 2.94 -24.03
N LYS A 690 2.60 1.76 -24.61
CA LYS A 690 1.62 1.20 -25.55
C LYS A 690 0.35 0.67 -24.85
N MET A 691 0.34 0.60 -23.53
CA MET A 691 -0.84 0.32 -22.71
C MET A 691 -1.59 1.62 -22.40
N ASP A 692 -2.92 1.54 -22.32
CA ASP A 692 -3.75 2.69 -21.91
C ASP A 692 -3.79 2.80 -20.38
N HIS A 693 -2.82 3.50 -19.81
CA HIS A 693 -2.71 3.70 -18.36
C HIS A 693 -3.91 4.44 -17.77
N ALA A 694 -4.55 5.37 -18.53
CA ALA A 694 -5.73 6.11 -18.05
C ALA A 694 -6.92 5.20 -17.73
N ARG A 695 -6.90 3.95 -18.19
CA ARG A 695 -7.93 2.93 -17.91
C ARG A 695 -7.62 2.06 -16.71
N THR A 696 -6.61 2.41 -15.93
CA THR A 696 -6.24 1.70 -14.69
C THR A 696 -6.47 2.59 -13.47
N GLY A 697 -6.30 2.05 -12.29
CA GLY A 697 -6.15 2.81 -11.04
C GLY A 697 -4.71 2.84 -10.57
N GLY A 698 -3.76 2.54 -11.46
CA GLY A 698 -2.33 2.60 -11.22
C GLY A 698 -1.54 1.41 -11.79
N THR A 699 -0.37 1.71 -12.31
CA THR A 699 0.59 0.75 -12.89
C THR A 699 1.98 1.00 -12.35
N LEU A 700 2.72 -0.06 -12.02
CA LEU A 700 4.04 0.02 -11.42
C LEU A 700 5.12 -0.35 -12.42
N LEU A 701 6.06 0.59 -12.68
CA LEU A 701 7.24 0.36 -13.50
C LEU A 701 8.52 0.58 -12.70
N ASN A 702 9.40 -0.42 -12.67
CA ASN A 702 10.73 -0.35 -12.10
C ASN A 702 11.79 -0.15 -13.19
N GLN A 703 12.82 0.62 -12.85
CA GLN A 703 14.07 0.73 -13.60
C GLN A 703 15.27 0.56 -12.65
N LYS A 704 16.33 -0.13 -13.08
CA LYS A 704 17.57 -0.25 -12.30
C LYS A 704 18.72 0.33 -13.11
N PHE A 705 19.41 1.32 -12.52
CA PHE A 705 20.52 2.04 -13.13
C PHE A 705 21.82 1.81 -12.38
N THR A 706 22.91 1.77 -13.13
CA THR A 706 24.23 1.82 -12.50
C THR A 706 24.44 3.18 -11.84
N PRO A 707 25.11 3.26 -10.67
CA PRO A 707 25.46 4.53 -10.05
C PRO A 707 26.27 5.46 -10.97
N GLN A 708 27.08 4.89 -11.86
CA GLN A 708 27.90 5.60 -12.83
C GLN A 708 27.07 6.40 -13.85
N LEU A 709 25.90 5.89 -14.25
CA LEU A 709 25.01 6.57 -15.19
C LEU A 709 24.50 7.92 -14.66
N LEU A 710 24.34 8.03 -13.34
CA LEU A 710 23.82 9.23 -12.68
C LEU A 710 24.88 10.04 -11.92
N ALA A 711 26.17 9.75 -12.15
CA ALA A 711 27.27 10.33 -11.37
C ALA A 711 27.48 11.82 -11.59
N ASP A 712 27.15 12.32 -12.77
CA ASP A 712 27.34 13.71 -13.17
C ASP A 712 26.02 14.45 -13.50
N ASP A 713 26.09 15.72 -13.84
CA ASP A 713 24.93 16.55 -14.17
C ASP A 713 24.26 16.09 -15.49
N ALA A 714 25.01 15.53 -16.43
CA ALA A 714 24.45 15.03 -17.68
C ALA A 714 23.60 13.78 -17.43
N GLY A 715 24.04 12.88 -16.55
CA GLY A 715 23.25 11.74 -16.13
C GLY A 715 21.98 12.15 -15.37
N LEU A 716 22.06 13.15 -14.49
CA LEU A 716 20.88 13.70 -13.81
C LEU A 716 19.90 14.33 -14.78
N GLU A 717 20.38 15.10 -15.75
CA GLU A 717 19.51 15.68 -16.78
C GLU A 717 18.87 14.57 -17.64
N GLY A 718 19.62 13.51 -17.99
CA GLY A 718 19.09 12.33 -18.65
C GLY A 718 17.95 11.69 -17.88
N LEU A 719 18.06 11.55 -16.56
CA LEU A 719 16.98 11.03 -15.71
C LEU A 719 15.75 11.94 -15.71
N VAL A 720 15.94 13.26 -15.64
CA VAL A 720 14.82 14.23 -15.70
C VAL A 720 14.09 14.12 -17.05
N GLN A 721 14.82 14.04 -18.15
CA GLN A 721 14.24 13.92 -19.50
C GLN A 721 13.55 12.56 -19.68
N LEU A 722 14.08 11.50 -19.11
CA LEU A 722 13.47 10.17 -19.14
C LEU A 722 12.12 10.17 -18.45
N ILE A 723 12.02 10.74 -17.23
CA ILE A 723 10.76 10.90 -16.48
C ILE A 723 9.76 11.74 -17.29
N ARG A 724 10.20 12.90 -17.80
CA ARG A 724 9.35 13.78 -18.62
C ARG A 724 8.82 13.08 -19.87
N THR A 725 9.68 12.37 -20.58
CA THR A 725 9.32 11.65 -21.82
C THR A 725 8.29 10.57 -21.52
N TYR A 726 8.51 9.77 -20.49
CA TYR A 726 7.56 8.74 -20.10
C TYR A 726 6.17 9.31 -19.77
N PHE A 727 6.14 10.45 -19.05
CA PHE A 727 4.87 11.09 -18.70
C PHE A 727 4.18 11.81 -19.85
N ILE A 728 4.95 12.29 -20.85
CA ILE A 728 4.40 12.80 -22.13
C ILE A 728 3.76 11.67 -22.94
N LEU A 729 4.28 10.45 -22.82
CA LEU A 729 3.74 9.23 -23.43
C LEU A 729 2.62 8.58 -22.60
N ASP A 730 2.02 9.32 -21.66
CA ASP A 730 0.97 8.87 -20.75
C ASP A 730 1.35 7.68 -19.85
N GLY A 731 2.64 7.54 -19.51
CA GLY A 731 3.07 6.64 -18.44
C GLY A 731 2.54 7.09 -17.09
N HIS A 732 2.19 6.16 -16.22
CA HIS A 732 1.57 6.44 -14.93
C HIS A 732 2.57 6.71 -13.81
N HIS A 733 3.48 5.77 -13.57
CA HIS A 733 4.43 5.77 -12.45
C HIS A 733 5.75 5.15 -12.87
N ILE A 734 6.84 5.70 -12.33
CA ILE A 734 8.17 5.12 -12.48
C ILE A 734 8.97 5.26 -11.18
N GLN A 735 9.71 4.22 -10.82
CA GLN A 735 10.61 4.22 -9.67
C GLN A 735 11.96 3.62 -10.05
N PHE A 736 13.00 3.94 -9.25
CA PHE A 736 14.37 3.64 -9.62
C PHE A 736 15.13 2.94 -8.49
N ASN A 737 15.91 1.93 -8.88
CA ASN A 737 17.03 1.42 -8.11
C ASN A 737 18.33 1.96 -8.70
N VAL A 738 19.15 2.60 -7.90
CA VAL A 738 20.48 3.10 -8.31
C VAL A 738 21.52 2.33 -7.50
N VAL A 739 21.81 1.12 -7.95
CA VAL A 739 22.72 0.19 -7.28
C VAL A 739 23.24 -0.83 -8.31
N ASP A 740 24.52 -1.20 -8.21
CA ASP A 740 25.09 -2.23 -9.08
C ASP A 740 24.92 -3.65 -8.52
N VAL A 741 24.93 -4.63 -9.42
CA VAL A 741 24.79 -6.06 -9.08
C VAL A 741 25.92 -6.52 -8.17
N ALA A 742 27.15 -5.97 -8.31
CA ALA A 742 28.29 -6.37 -7.49
C ALA A 742 28.06 -6.01 -6.01
N THR A 743 27.56 -4.80 -5.75
CA THR A 743 27.18 -4.34 -4.40
C THR A 743 26.09 -5.22 -3.78
N LEU A 744 25.03 -5.54 -4.54
CA LEU A 744 23.97 -6.42 -4.07
C LEU A 744 24.48 -7.84 -3.75
N ARG A 745 25.37 -8.38 -4.56
CA ARG A 745 26.01 -9.70 -4.30
C ARG A 745 26.91 -9.67 -3.08
N LEU A 746 27.63 -8.58 -2.82
CA LEU A 746 28.42 -8.42 -1.60
C LEU A 746 27.50 -8.32 -0.38
N ALA A 747 26.41 -7.56 -0.46
CA ALA A 747 25.44 -7.44 0.61
C ALA A 747 24.76 -8.79 0.99
N GLN A 748 24.54 -9.68 0.01
CA GLN A 748 24.05 -11.04 0.29
C GLN A 748 25.08 -11.87 1.08
N LYS A 749 26.40 -11.69 0.80
CA LYS A 749 27.46 -12.46 1.42
C LYS A 749 27.88 -11.92 2.78
N HIS A 750 27.79 -10.62 2.96
CA HIS A 750 28.26 -9.87 4.13
C HIS A 750 27.17 -8.90 4.64
N PRO A 751 25.99 -9.40 5.04
CA PRO A 751 24.85 -8.55 5.38
C PRO A 751 25.14 -7.59 6.55
N GLU A 752 26.08 -7.94 7.44
CA GLU A 752 26.52 -7.11 8.56
C GLU A 752 27.21 -5.79 8.15
N GLU A 753 27.81 -5.76 6.95
CA GLU A 753 28.49 -4.58 6.40
C GLU A 753 27.55 -3.67 5.59
N TYR A 754 26.34 -4.15 5.24
CA TYR A 754 25.39 -3.49 4.34
C TYR A 754 23.99 -3.34 4.95
N ARG A 755 23.90 -3.25 6.27
CA ARG A 755 22.59 -3.16 6.96
C ARG A 755 21.77 -1.94 6.61
N ASP A 756 22.41 -0.88 6.16
CA ASP A 756 21.80 0.39 5.74
C ASP A 756 21.52 0.46 4.22
N LEU A 757 21.84 -0.61 3.46
CA LEU A 757 21.55 -0.67 2.04
C LEU A 757 20.06 -0.80 1.79
N ILE A 758 19.46 0.28 1.30
CA ILE A 758 18.05 0.35 0.94
C ILE A 758 17.89 0.08 -0.55
N VAL A 759 16.87 -0.69 -0.90
CA VAL A 759 16.48 -0.97 -2.30
C VAL A 759 14.99 -0.67 -2.50
N ARG A 760 14.64 -0.29 -3.71
CA ARG A 760 13.24 -0.17 -4.12
C ARG A 760 12.74 -1.54 -4.59
N VAL A 761 11.71 -2.04 -3.95
CA VAL A 761 11.13 -3.35 -4.26
C VAL A 761 10.06 -3.22 -5.35
N ALA A 762 8.83 -2.94 -4.96
CA ALA A 762 7.74 -2.69 -5.89
C ALA A 762 6.68 -1.83 -5.18
N GLY A 763 6.82 -0.51 -5.34
CA GLY A 763 5.99 0.49 -4.70
C GLY A 763 6.45 0.90 -3.29
N TYR A 764 7.40 0.19 -2.68
CA TYR A 764 7.98 0.50 -1.38
C TYR A 764 9.49 0.25 -1.39
N SER A 765 10.19 0.80 -0.40
CA SER A 765 11.62 0.55 -0.15
C SER A 765 11.79 -0.28 1.11
N ASP A 766 12.83 -1.10 1.13
CA ASP A 766 13.20 -1.88 2.31
C ASP A 766 14.71 -2.06 2.39
N TYR A 767 15.21 -2.46 3.55
CA TYR A 767 16.61 -2.85 3.70
C TYR A 767 16.85 -4.15 2.94
N PHE A 768 17.84 -4.14 2.04
CA PHE A 768 18.13 -5.30 1.20
C PHE A 768 18.41 -6.56 2.01
N CYS A 769 19.11 -6.41 3.14
CA CYS A 769 19.46 -7.52 4.01
C CYS A 769 18.26 -8.12 4.77
N ASP A 770 17.14 -7.41 4.89
CA ASP A 770 15.92 -7.88 5.55
C ASP A 770 14.98 -8.63 4.59
N LEU A 771 15.22 -8.53 3.28
CA LEU A 771 14.44 -9.23 2.27
C LEU A 771 14.75 -10.74 2.24
N SER A 772 13.75 -11.53 1.84
CA SER A 772 13.95 -12.96 1.57
C SER A 772 14.98 -13.18 0.45
N GLU A 773 15.69 -14.29 0.49
CA GLU A 773 16.69 -14.63 -0.55
C GLU A 773 16.08 -14.63 -1.96
N ALA A 774 14.87 -15.13 -2.11
CA ALA A 774 14.15 -15.13 -3.39
C ALA A 774 13.92 -13.71 -3.93
N LEU A 775 13.54 -12.76 -3.06
CA LEU A 775 13.34 -11.37 -3.42
C LEU A 775 14.66 -10.65 -3.68
N GLN A 776 15.72 -10.92 -2.89
CA GLN A 776 17.05 -10.40 -3.16
C GLN A 776 17.56 -10.85 -4.54
N ASN A 777 17.41 -12.14 -4.86
CA ASN A 777 17.83 -12.70 -6.15
C ASN A 777 17.01 -12.12 -7.31
N GLU A 778 15.73 -11.86 -7.11
CA GLU A 778 14.86 -11.19 -8.08
C GLU A 778 15.36 -9.77 -8.40
N ILE A 779 15.63 -8.95 -7.38
CA ILE A 779 16.15 -7.58 -7.55
C ILE A 779 17.53 -7.58 -8.24
N ILE A 780 18.38 -8.53 -7.90
CA ILE A 780 19.66 -8.71 -8.57
C ILE A 780 19.48 -9.04 -10.05
N ALA A 781 18.51 -9.88 -10.37
CA ALA A 781 18.25 -10.35 -11.75
C ALA A 781 17.59 -9.28 -12.65
N ARG A 782 17.02 -8.20 -12.10
CA ARG A 782 16.50 -7.07 -12.89
C ARG A 782 17.59 -6.49 -13.79
N THR A 783 17.25 -6.12 -15.01
CA THR A 783 18.21 -5.53 -15.95
C THR A 783 18.84 -4.27 -15.36
N GLU A 784 20.16 -4.20 -15.44
CA GLU A 784 20.95 -3.05 -15.01
C GLU A 784 21.33 -2.21 -16.22
N HIS A 785 20.81 -1.00 -16.29
CA HIS A 785 21.05 -0.08 -17.39
C HIS A 785 22.25 0.82 -17.08
N GLY A 786 23.24 0.81 -17.96
CA GLY A 786 24.44 1.66 -17.91
C GLY A 786 24.41 2.82 -18.91
N THR A 787 23.34 2.93 -19.72
CA THR A 787 23.10 3.99 -20.71
C THR A 787 21.60 4.30 -20.75
N PHE A 788 21.25 5.54 -21.15
CA PHE A 788 19.85 5.91 -21.44
C PHE A 788 19.37 5.42 -22.80
#